data_5409ad7879df5de5c69b0301dbc2981b
#
_entry.id   5409ad7879df5de5c69b0301dbc2981b
#
_cell.length_a   1.000
_cell.length_b   1.000
_cell.length_c   1.000
_cell.angle_alpha   90.00
_cell.angle_beta   90.00
_cell.angle_gamma   90.00
#
_symmetry.space_group_name_H-M   'P 1'
#
loop_
_entity.id
_entity.type
_entity.pdbx_description
1 polymer ?
#
loop_
_entity_poly.entity_id
_entity_poly.type
_entity_poly.pdbx_seq_one_letter_code
_entity_poly.pdbx_strand_id
1 'polypeptide(L)'
;DLKQSIYRFRQAEPGIFRQKLDSWPLLPGAKARPRPPEGTPGTDALLALDANFRSAPQVVAGINYLFEQLMTPELGDTAYGDGQRLVCGAPGEYQGSVEVQFLPDDETETDAGWIAERIAQLVSAGEPVREGSTTRPVRYEDCCVLLAARTEFPAYVEALTARGIPVYADARENLMLAPHIRPLIALLKVIDDPSQDIYLAAAMLGPMFGFTEDDLVRLRARSRQVQAEPDKKPARISLYGALLLALEDPVNDPFTEKVKDFYAHLTALRQMARSAPAEQLLEEIFASTGYLAALGVLENGARRREDARRFANFCATSGAGGISALVRAIDAAAQAGSTGQDTVPSGVHPGCVSIMTIHRSKGLQFPVVFVGDTARKFNASDIRQPVLVHRSYGAGLRLRPENGEGAYKTAAYTALANVHARELRSEQMRLLYVALTRAQDKLILTVPLSSGKSAKPFAKAAAFLAAGAGATLHQQANSFADWLRAALLVHPDGGVLRQLSCNRELLFVQTESTMAIKVCDDAVQLSEEIDTDTPDEAPETDSALVETLRQNFAWQYPAAALAQVPAKVSVTSIVHKAEQTTLERPGFLSKDGLTAAEMGTALHAFLEHADFAQLAAAKAAGTLDTAIPAERDRQVALQLTAPEIAEKLDAVCIRRFVESEAFAKICAAEQVLRELPFITALPAGAVLAAQGHEELPAAADAQVLVQGIADL
;
A
#
# COMPACT_ATOMS: atom_id res chain seq x y z
N ASP A 1 17.55 -23.33 -3.19
CA ASP A 1 18.54 -22.36 -3.66
C ASP A 1 18.26 -21.00 -3.02
N LEU A 2 19.23 -20.47 -2.26
CA LEU A 2 19.14 -19.20 -1.56
C LEU A 2 18.90 -18.04 -2.54
N LYS A 3 19.56 -18.08 -3.70
CA LYS A 3 19.43 -17.08 -4.77
C LYS A 3 18.01 -16.97 -5.37
N GLN A 4 17.16 -17.97 -5.17
CA GLN A 4 15.78 -18.00 -5.62
C GLN A 4 14.76 -17.81 -4.49
N SER A 5 15.19 -17.41 -3.29
CA SER A 5 14.30 -17.14 -2.16
C SER A 5 13.68 -15.74 -2.27
N ILE A 6 12.49 -15.65 -2.88
CA ILE A 6 11.78 -14.39 -3.20
C ILE A 6 10.41 -14.26 -2.52
N TYR A 7 10.15 -15.00 -1.44
CA TYR A 7 8.86 -14.99 -0.73
C TYR A 7 8.96 -14.42 0.68
N ARG A 8 9.82 -13.43 0.90
CA ARG A 8 9.93 -12.75 2.20
C ARG A 8 8.63 -12.12 2.65
N PHE A 9 7.85 -11.54 1.73
CA PHE A 9 6.51 -11.02 2.01
C PHE A 9 5.53 -12.09 2.55
N ARG A 10 5.85 -13.39 2.38
CA ARG A 10 5.17 -14.53 3.00
C ARG A 10 5.93 -15.08 4.20
N GLN A 11 6.82 -14.28 4.80
CA GLN A 11 7.67 -14.64 5.95
C GLN A 11 8.62 -15.83 5.68
N ALA A 12 8.98 -16.08 4.42
CA ALA A 12 10.02 -17.03 4.09
C ALA A 12 11.38 -16.55 4.64
N GLU A 13 12.05 -17.42 5.35
CA GLU A 13 13.28 -17.13 6.08
C GLU A 13 14.52 -17.75 5.40
N PRO A 14 15.23 -17.00 4.57
CA PRO A 14 16.44 -17.50 3.94
C PRO A 14 17.60 -17.72 4.92
N GLY A 15 17.58 -17.08 6.09
CA GLY A 15 18.63 -17.19 7.10
C GLY A 15 18.85 -18.61 7.62
N ILE A 16 17.80 -19.44 7.71
CA ILE A 16 17.90 -20.84 8.12
C ILE A 16 18.75 -21.64 7.12
N PHE A 17 18.52 -21.42 5.83
CA PHE A 17 19.30 -22.10 4.79
C PHE A 17 20.74 -21.57 4.73
N ARG A 18 20.92 -20.25 4.91
CA ARG A 18 22.24 -19.62 4.99
C ARG A 18 23.07 -20.18 6.13
N GLN A 19 22.51 -20.35 7.33
CA GLN A 19 23.20 -20.94 8.46
C GLN A 19 23.74 -22.33 8.14
N LYS A 20 22.98 -23.13 7.36
CA LYS A 20 23.45 -24.46 6.90
C LYS A 20 24.55 -24.35 5.86
N LEU A 21 24.45 -23.38 4.93
CA LEU A 21 25.50 -23.10 3.94
C LEU A 21 26.82 -22.70 4.61
N ASP A 22 26.77 -21.96 5.71
CA ASP A 22 27.94 -21.46 6.43
C ASP A 22 28.55 -22.54 7.35
N SER A 23 27.74 -23.48 7.84
CA SER A 23 28.16 -24.46 8.85
C SER A 23 28.46 -25.87 8.32
N TRP A 24 27.90 -26.26 7.20
CA TRP A 24 28.05 -27.60 6.65
C TRP A 24 29.18 -27.66 5.62
N PRO A 25 30.03 -28.71 5.64
CA PRO A 25 31.10 -28.85 4.67
C PRO A 25 30.58 -29.13 3.26
N LEU A 26 31.15 -28.45 2.26
CA LEU A 26 30.90 -28.74 0.85
C LEU A 26 31.59 -30.03 0.44
N LEU A 27 30.84 -30.96 -0.13
CA LEU A 27 31.42 -32.18 -0.70
C LEU A 27 32.00 -31.91 -2.09
N PRO A 28 33.31 -31.97 -2.29
CA PRO A 28 33.93 -31.76 -3.59
C PRO A 28 33.59 -32.92 -4.54
N GLY A 29 33.11 -32.58 -5.76
CA GLY A 29 33.05 -33.50 -6.89
C GLY A 29 32.06 -34.67 -6.78
N ALA A 30 30.96 -34.50 -6.07
CA ALA A 30 29.94 -35.54 -5.95
C ALA A 30 29.14 -35.71 -7.25
N LYS A 31 29.72 -36.33 -8.25
CA LYS A 31 28.94 -37.13 -9.22
C LYS A 31 28.18 -38.16 -8.39
N ALA A 32 26.85 -38.15 -8.51
CA ALA A 32 25.90 -38.94 -7.76
C ALA A 32 26.47 -40.14 -7.02
N ARG A 33 26.76 -40.01 -5.73
CA ARG A 33 27.05 -41.16 -4.88
C ARG A 33 25.75 -41.81 -4.46
N PRO A 34 25.69 -43.14 -4.36
CA PRO A 34 24.52 -43.79 -3.80
C PRO A 34 24.27 -43.26 -2.40
N ARG A 35 22.98 -43.05 -2.11
CA ARG A 35 22.46 -42.55 -0.81
C ARG A 35 23.11 -43.33 0.32
N PRO A 36 23.76 -42.68 1.31
CA PRO A 36 24.25 -43.38 2.48
C PRO A 36 23.10 -44.11 3.18
N PRO A 37 23.32 -45.27 3.80
CA PRO A 37 22.27 -45.98 4.53
C PRO A 37 21.57 -45.07 5.53
N GLU A 38 20.24 -45.14 5.59
CA GLU A 38 19.45 -44.42 6.61
C GLU A 38 19.99 -44.73 8.00
N GLY A 39 20.39 -43.72 8.74
CA GLY A 39 20.83 -43.84 10.11
C GLY A 39 22.34 -43.71 10.34
N THR A 40 23.14 -43.27 9.35
CA THR A 40 24.56 -42.94 9.58
C THR A 40 24.67 -41.61 10.34
N PRO A 41 25.04 -41.57 11.63
CA PRO A 41 25.14 -40.31 12.37
C PRO A 41 26.31 -39.47 11.85
N GLY A 42 26.09 -38.18 11.62
CA GLY A 42 27.15 -37.19 11.51
C GLY A 42 27.62 -36.84 10.11
N THR A 43 26.76 -36.90 9.08
CA THR A 43 27.12 -36.46 7.71
C THR A 43 26.21 -35.34 7.20
N ASP A 44 26.08 -34.27 7.99
CA ASP A 44 25.57 -33.02 7.44
C ASP A 44 26.59 -32.48 6.43
N ALA A 45 26.21 -32.40 5.17
CA ALA A 45 27.06 -31.91 4.09
C ALA A 45 26.29 -31.19 3.02
N LEU A 46 26.94 -30.24 2.35
CA LEU A 46 26.40 -29.53 1.19
C LEU A 46 26.77 -30.27 -0.08
N LEU A 47 25.81 -30.49 -0.93
CA LEU A 47 25.97 -30.92 -2.31
C LEU A 47 25.61 -29.77 -3.24
N ALA A 48 26.60 -29.28 -3.99
CA ALA A 48 26.33 -28.24 -5.00
C ALA A 48 25.65 -28.86 -6.23
N LEU A 49 24.47 -28.36 -6.58
CA LEU A 49 23.81 -28.65 -7.83
C LEU A 49 23.97 -27.42 -8.73
N ASP A 50 25.11 -27.27 -9.36
CA ASP A 50 25.55 -26.13 -10.16
C ASP A 50 25.25 -26.29 -11.64
N ALA A 51 25.00 -27.49 -12.14
CA ALA A 51 24.74 -27.78 -13.53
C ALA A 51 23.32 -27.26 -13.94
N ASN A 52 23.31 -26.31 -14.86
CA ASN A 52 22.11 -25.76 -15.49
C ASN A 52 21.89 -26.41 -16.87
N PHE A 53 20.93 -27.32 -16.95
CA PHE A 53 20.54 -27.99 -18.20
C PHE A 53 19.48 -27.22 -19.00
N ARG A 54 19.02 -26.08 -18.46
CA ARG A 54 17.95 -25.28 -19.04
C ARG A 54 18.44 -24.28 -20.08
N SER A 55 19.42 -23.46 -19.66
CA SER A 55 19.82 -22.26 -20.41
C SER A 55 21.02 -22.54 -21.29
N ALA A 56 21.05 -21.86 -22.44
CA ALA A 56 22.17 -21.92 -23.39
C ALA A 56 23.45 -21.30 -22.79
N PRO A 57 24.63 -21.65 -23.31
CA PRO A 57 25.94 -21.24 -22.75
C PRO A 57 26.08 -19.75 -22.55
N GLN A 58 25.73 -18.91 -23.55
CA GLN A 58 25.88 -17.46 -23.44
C GLN A 58 24.88 -16.85 -22.44
N VAL A 59 23.67 -17.41 -22.31
CA VAL A 59 22.71 -16.98 -21.29
C VAL A 59 23.26 -17.27 -19.89
N VAL A 60 23.85 -18.47 -19.68
CA VAL A 60 24.49 -18.82 -18.41
C VAL A 60 25.69 -17.92 -18.12
N ALA A 61 26.56 -17.67 -19.11
CA ALA A 61 27.72 -16.80 -18.96
C ALA A 61 27.30 -15.36 -18.61
N GLY A 62 26.27 -14.84 -19.26
CA GLY A 62 25.72 -13.50 -18.98
C GLY A 62 25.15 -13.39 -17.57
N ILE A 63 24.41 -14.40 -17.11
CA ILE A 63 23.88 -14.44 -15.74
C ILE A 63 25.03 -14.51 -14.74
N ASN A 64 26.01 -15.40 -14.94
CA ASN A 64 27.16 -15.50 -14.06
C ASN A 64 27.89 -14.14 -13.96
N TYR A 65 28.20 -13.53 -15.09
CA TYR A 65 28.86 -12.22 -15.13
C TYR A 65 28.10 -11.17 -14.28
N LEU A 66 26.81 -11.01 -14.53
CA LEU A 66 26.01 -9.99 -13.81
C LEU A 66 26.04 -10.23 -12.31
N PHE A 67 25.84 -11.46 -11.85
CA PHE A 67 25.75 -11.73 -10.42
C PHE A 67 27.12 -11.81 -9.72
N GLU A 68 28.18 -12.10 -10.43
CA GLU A 68 29.58 -11.94 -9.93
C GLU A 68 29.88 -10.47 -9.61
N GLN A 69 29.31 -9.52 -10.38
CA GLN A 69 29.47 -8.11 -10.11
C GLN A 69 28.52 -7.58 -9.00
N LEU A 70 27.32 -8.12 -8.91
CA LEU A 70 26.22 -7.52 -8.13
C LEU A 70 25.97 -8.20 -6.80
N MET A 71 26.09 -9.54 -6.70
CA MET A 71 25.63 -10.29 -5.54
C MET A 71 26.78 -10.52 -4.54
N THR A 72 26.64 -9.92 -3.37
CA THR A 72 27.59 -10.01 -2.26
C THR A 72 26.88 -10.50 -1.00
N PRO A 73 27.62 -10.90 0.06
CA PRO A 73 27.00 -11.26 1.34
C PRO A 73 26.14 -10.15 1.96
N GLU A 74 26.46 -8.87 1.67
CA GLU A 74 25.73 -7.69 2.13
C GLU A 74 24.52 -7.41 1.26
N LEU A 75 24.54 -7.84 -0.02
CA LEU A 75 23.51 -7.61 -1.02
C LEU A 75 23.21 -8.91 -1.77
N GLY A 76 22.13 -9.57 -1.40
CA GLY A 76 21.76 -10.88 -1.94
C GLY A 76 21.93 -12.04 -0.95
N ASP A 77 22.51 -11.78 0.24
CA ASP A 77 22.70 -12.71 1.35
C ASP A 77 23.68 -13.84 1.06
N THR A 78 24.39 -13.84 -0.06
CA THR A 78 25.41 -14.81 -0.42
C THR A 78 26.42 -14.20 -1.39
N ALA A 79 27.67 -14.62 -1.32
CA ALA A 79 28.66 -14.33 -2.35
C ALA A 79 28.40 -15.19 -3.59
N TYR A 80 28.40 -14.54 -4.76
CA TYR A 80 28.31 -15.29 -6.03
C TYR A 80 29.71 -15.66 -6.51
N GLY A 81 30.12 -16.90 -6.20
CA GLY A 81 31.45 -17.40 -6.49
C GLY A 81 31.44 -18.93 -6.60
N ASP A 82 32.56 -19.55 -6.26
CA ASP A 82 32.73 -21.01 -6.32
C ASP A 82 31.61 -21.74 -5.56
N GLY A 83 30.94 -22.70 -6.23
CA GLY A 83 29.81 -23.45 -5.70
C GLY A 83 28.45 -22.74 -5.82
N GLN A 84 28.41 -21.47 -6.26
CA GLN A 84 27.19 -20.73 -6.54
C GLN A 84 27.03 -20.36 -8.03
N ARG A 85 28.15 -20.38 -8.77
CA ARG A 85 28.19 -20.13 -10.21
C ARG A 85 27.44 -21.24 -10.96
N LEU A 86 26.66 -20.87 -11.96
CA LEU A 86 25.97 -21.83 -12.82
C LEU A 86 26.98 -22.43 -13.83
N VAL A 87 26.94 -23.76 -13.97
CA VAL A 87 27.68 -24.45 -15.01
C VAL A 87 26.74 -24.91 -16.10
N CYS A 88 27.00 -24.54 -17.35
CA CYS A 88 26.13 -24.95 -18.44
C CYS A 88 26.23 -26.45 -18.66
N GLY A 89 25.09 -27.15 -18.53
CA GLY A 89 24.93 -28.57 -18.81
C GLY A 89 23.96 -28.83 -19.98
N ALA A 90 23.52 -27.77 -20.65
CA ALA A 90 22.59 -27.91 -21.78
C ALA A 90 23.26 -28.62 -22.96
N PRO A 91 22.60 -29.63 -23.56
CA PRO A 91 23.14 -30.36 -24.71
C PRO A 91 23.07 -29.52 -26.00
N GLY A 92 24.01 -29.79 -26.95
CA GLY A 92 24.02 -29.19 -28.27
C GLY A 92 24.99 -28.03 -28.42
N GLU A 93 25.14 -27.56 -29.68
CA GLU A 93 26.09 -26.50 -30.07
C GLU A 93 25.47 -25.09 -30.04
N TYR A 94 24.17 -24.98 -29.79
CA TYR A 94 23.46 -23.69 -29.77
C TYR A 94 23.90 -22.83 -28.60
N GLN A 95 24.48 -21.65 -28.90
CA GLN A 95 25.10 -20.81 -27.89
C GLN A 95 24.11 -19.90 -27.14
N GLY A 96 22.98 -19.57 -27.74
CA GLY A 96 22.05 -18.57 -27.21
C GLY A 96 22.60 -17.15 -27.29
N SER A 97 21.88 -16.18 -26.74
CA SER A 97 22.32 -14.77 -26.75
C SER A 97 21.77 -13.98 -25.56
N VAL A 98 22.52 -12.96 -25.18
CA VAL A 98 22.07 -11.88 -24.26
C VAL A 98 22.10 -10.57 -25.01
N GLU A 99 20.98 -9.87 -25.04
CA GLU A 99 20.82 -8.56 -25.65
C GLU A 99 20.42 -7.55 -24.58
N VAL A 100 21.07 -6.38 -24.57
CA VAL A 100 20.73 -5.27 -23.67
C VAL A 100 20.52 -4.03 -24.52
N GLN A 101 19.31 -3.51 -24.47
CA GLN A 101 18.93 -2.29 -25.16
C GLN A 101 18.80 -1.14 -24.16
N PHE A 102 19.59 -0.09 -24.39
CA PHE A 102 19.44 1.17 -23.69
C PHE A 102 18.50 2.08 -24.47
N LEU A 103 17.43 2.53 -23.80
CA LEU A 103 16.37 3.34 -24.38
C LEU A 103 16.45 4.78 -23.87
N PRO A 104 16.12 5.79 -24.70
CA PRO A 104 16.01 7.18 -24.25
C PRO A 104 14.86 7.31 -23.22
N ASP A 105 14.90 8.40 -22.45
CA ASP A 105 13.85 8.70 -21.44
C ASP A 105 12.73 9.57 -22.03
N ASP A 106 12.71 9.77 -23.32
CA ASP A 106 11.67 10.55 -23.97
C ASP A 106 10.42 9.70 -24.26
N GLU A 107 9.30 10.39 -24.49
CA GLU A 107 8.01 9.73 -24.76
C GLU A 107 7.95 9.10 -26.17
N THR A 108 9.01 9.24 -26.98
CA THR A 108 9.01 8.82 -28.39
C THR A 108 9.19 7.33 -28.55
N GLU A 109 9.98 6.68 -27.69
CA GLU A 109 10.16 5.23 -27.72
C GLU A 109 9.97 4.63 -26.31
N THR A 110 8.76 4.14 -26.05
CA THR A 110 8.45 3.49 -24.76
C THR A 110 9.08 2.09 -24.69
N ASP A 111 9.45 1.67 -23.49
CA ASP A 111 9.94 0.31 -23.21
C ASP A 111 8.99 -0.77 -23.78
N ALA A 112 7.69 -0.62 -23.56
CA ALA A 112 6.66 -1.52 -24.10
C ALA A 112 6.63 -1.52 -25.64
N GLY A 113 6.76 -0.36 -26.25
CA GLY A 113 6.80 -0.19 -27.72
C GLY A 113 7.99 -0.90 -28.35
N TRP A 114 9.18 -0.69 -27.78
CA TRP A 114 10.41 -1.34 -28.25
C TRP A 114 10.34 -2.87 -28.11
N ILE A 115 9.87 -3.38 -26.96
CA ILE A 115 9.73 -4.83 -26.74
C ILE A 115 8.76 -5.44 -27.76
N ALA A 116 7.62 -4.79 -28.01
CA ALA A 116 6.65 -5.27 -28.99
C ALA A 116 7.23 -5.31 -30.41
N GLU A 117 7.98 -4.28 -30.80
CA GLU A 117 8.68 -4.23 -32.09
C GLU A 117 9.76 -5.34 -32.17
N ARG A 118 10.54 -5.53 -31.12
CA ARG A 118 11.59 -6.56 -31.08
C ARG A 118 11.03 -7.97 -31.16
N ILE A 119 9.89 -8.24 -30.52
CA ILE A 119 9.18 -9.52 -30.64
C ILE A 119 8.73 -9.75 -32.10
N ALA A 120 8.14 -8.75 -32.75
CA ALA A 120 7.74 -8.83 -34.14
C ALA A 120 8.93 -9.15 -35.07
N GLN A 121 10.07 -8.47 -34.84
CA GLN A 121 11.31 -8.70 -35.61
C GLN A 121 11.84 -10.12 -35.40
N LEU A 122 11.89 -10.63 -34.18
CA LEU A 122 12.37 -11.98 -33.90
C LEU A 122 11.52 -13.04 -34.62
N VAL A 123 10.20 -12.90 -34.55
CA VAL A 123 9.28 -13.85 -35.17
C VAL A 123 9.32 -13.75 -36.70
N SER A 124 9.34 -12.54 -37.27
CA SER A 124 9.41 -12.34 -38.72
C SER A 124 10.74 -12.80 -39.32
N ALA A 125 11.85 -12.62 -38.59
CA ALA A 125 13.15 -13.11 -39.00
C ALA A 125 13.32 -14.63 -38.87
N GLY A 126 12.40 -15.31 -38.16
CA GLY A 126 12.50 -16.73 -37.90
C GLY A 126 13.70 -17.10 -37.05
N GLU A 127 14.06 -16.24 -36.08
CA GLU A 127 15.20 -16.46 -35.19
C GLU A 127 15.17 -17.85 -34.55
N PRO A 128 16.32 -18.56 -34.47
CA PRO A 128 16.33 -19.93 -33.99
C PRO A 128 16.15 -19.99 -32.46
N VAL A 129 15.34 -20.94 -32.01
CA VAL A 129 15.23 -21.40 -30.62
C VAL A 129 15.37 -22.91 -30.55
N ARG A 130 15.82 -23.46 -29.43
CA ARG A 130 16.01 -24.91 -29.27
C ARG A 130 14.70 -25.66 -29.20
N GLU A 131 14.68 -26.82 -29.82
CA GLU A 131 13.64 -27.84 -29.69
C GLU A 131 14.32 -29.21 -29.51
N GLY A 132 14.58 -29.58 -28.26
CA GLY A 132 15.40 -30.75 -27.93
C GLY A 132 16.85 -30.58 -28.38
N SER A 133 17.30 -31.39 -29.35
CA SER A 133 18.65 -31.34 -29.95
C SER A 133 18.73 -30.51 -31.23
N THR A 134 17.61 -30.04 -31.75
CA THR A 134 17.49 -29.24 -32.98
C THR A 134 17.08 -27.78 -32.66
N THR A 135 17.01 -26.96 -33.70
CA THR A 135 16.47 -25.61 -33.61
C THR A 135 15.26 -25.44 -34.54
N ARG A 136 14.33 -24.58 -34.17
CA ARG A 136 13.21 -24.15 -34.98
C ARG A 136 13.05 -22.62 -34.93
N PRO A 137 12.32 -22.03 -35.85
CA PRO A 137 11.92 -20.63 -35.77
C PRO A 137 11.14 -20.31 -34.49
N VAL A 138 11.41 -19.15 -33.89
CA VAL A 138 10.70 -18.64 -32.73
C VAL A 138 9.25 -18.32 -33.08
N ARG A 139 8.35 -18.54 -32.12
CA ARG A 139 6.92 -18.23 -32.19
C ARG A 139 6.53 -17.26 -31.08
N TYR A 140 5.37 -16.63 -31.17
CA TYR A 140 4.87 -15.74 -30.12
C TYR A 140 4.75 -16.43 -28.77
N GLU A 141 4.37 -17.70 -28.71
CA GLU A 141 4.26 -18.49 -27.49
C GLU A 141 5.61 -18.77 -26.80
N ASP A 142 6.72 -18.61 -27.51
CA ASP A 142 8.07 -18.77 -26.98
C ASP A 142 8.53 -17.52 -26.20
N CYS A 143 7.87 -16.39 -26.41
CA CYS A 143 8.23 -15.10 -25.84
C CYS A 143 7.50 -14.81 -24.56
N CYS A 144 8.24 -14.42 -23.53
CA CYS A 144 7.70 -13.99 -22.24
C CYS A 144 8.27 -12.64 -21.82
N VAL A 145 7.38 -11.71 -21.46
CA VAL A 145 7.74 -10.42 -20.88
C VAL A 145 7.58 -10.50 -19.37
N LEU A 146 8.67 -10.31 -18.65
CA LEU A 146 8.74 -10.32 -17.18
C LEU A 146 8.82 -8.90 -16.64
N LEU A 147 7.89 -8.56 -15.75
CA LEU A 147 7.83 -7.26 -15.09
C LEU A 147 7.85 -7.43 -13.57
N ALA A 148 8.41 -6.47 -12.86
CA ALA A 148 8.47 -6.50 -11.39
C ALA A 148 7.07 -6.38 -10.75
N ALA A 149 6.15 -5.64 -11.39
CA ALA A 149 4.79 -5.43 -10.92
C ALA A 149 3.79 -5.36 -12.10
N ARG A 150 2.50 -5.45 -11.77
CA ARG A 150 1.42 -5.49 -12.77
C ARG A 150 0.96 -4.12 -13.26
N THR A 151 1.41 -3.06 -12.63
CA THR A 151 0.94 -1.69 -12.90
C THR A 151 1.10 -1.31 -14.37
N GLU A 152 2.20 -1.77 -14.99
CA GLU A 152 2.54 -1.45 -16.38
C GLU A 152 2.00 -2.47 -17.40
N PHE A 153 1.35 -3.56 -16.95
CA PHE A 153 0.79 -4.57 -17.87
C PHE A 153 -0.07 -3.97 -18.97
N PRO A 154 -0.97 -3.00 -18.70
CA PRO A 154 -1.81 -2.40 -19.75
C PRO A 154 -0.99 -1.79 -20.88
N ALA A 155 0.10 -1.09 -20.60
CA ALA A 155 0.95 -0.46 -21.63
C ALA A 155 1.59 -1.51 -22.56
N TYR A 156 2.07 -2.63 -21.98
CA TYR A 156 2.64 -3.72 -22.80
C TYR A 156 1.57 -4.48 -23.58
N VAL A 157 0.38 -4.68 -23.02
CA VAL A 157 -0.75 -5.29 -23.74
C VAL A 157 -1.16 -4.42 -24.92
N GLU A 158 -1.28 -3.11 -24.71
CA GLU A 158 -1.62 -2.14 -25.76
C GLU A 158 -0.57 -2.12 -26.88
N ALA A 159 0.73 -2.04 -26.51
CA ALA A 159 1.82 -2.01 -27.48
C ALA A 159 1.87 -3.29 -28.35
N LEU A 160 1.65 -4.47 -27.77
CA LEU A 160 1.61 -5.73 -28.49
C LEU A 160 0.35 -5.84 -29.36
N THR A 161 -0.80 -5.48 -28.83
CA THR A 161 -2.08 -5.54 -29.54
C THR A 161 -2.10 -4.57 -30.72
N ALA A 162 -1.55 -3.36 -30.57
CA ALA A 162 -1.42 -2.37 -31.66
C ALA A 162 -0.63 -2.90 -32.86
N ARG A 163 0.26 -3.88 -32.64
CA ARG A 163 1.02 -4.57 -33.70
C ARG A 163 0.38 -5.88 -34.16
N GLY A 164 -0.81 -6.18 -33.69
CA GLY A 164 -1.51 -7.44 -34.02
C GLY A 164 -0.89 -8.69 -33.39
N ILE A 165 -0.04 -8.53 -32.36
CA ILE A 165 0.61 -9.64 -31.66
C ILE A 165 -0.36 -10.21 -30.61
N PRO A 166 -0.70 -11.51 -30.67
CA PRO A 166 -1.53 -12.13 -29.64
C PRO A 166 -0.82 -12.11 -28.29
N VAL A 167 -1.52 -11.63 -27.26
CA VAL A 167 -0.93 -11.47 -25.92
C VAL A 167 -1.82 -12.09 -24.85
N TYR A 168 -1.19 -12.79 -23.93
CA TYR A 168 -1.78 -13.23 -22.68
C TYR A 168 -1.09 -12.54 -21.53
N ALA A 169 -1.81 -11.68 -20.82
CA ALA A 169 -1.32 -11.03 -19.63
C ALA A 169 -1.94 -11.70 -18.39
N ASP A 170 -1.10 -12.14 -17.46
CA ASP A 170 -1.53 -12.57 -16.11
C ASP A 170 -1.93 -11.35 -15.26
N ALA A 171 -2.82 -10.53 -15.83
CA ALA A 171 -3.37 -9.38 -15.15
C ALA A 171 -4.46 -9.88 -14.20
N ARG A 172 -4.19 -9.83 -12.89
CA ARG A 172 -5.26 -9.86 -11.91
C ARG A 172 -5.94 -8.49 -11.92
N GLU A 173 -6.81 -8.28 -12.89
CA GLU A 173 -7.79 -7.21 -12.72
C GLU A 173 -8.62 -7.58 -11.51
N ASN A 174 -8.76 -6.65 -10.57
CA ASN A 174 -9.72 -6.84 -9.51
C ASN A 174 -11.11 -6.90 -10.17
N LEU A 175 -11.66 -8.10 -10.29
CA LEU A 175 -12.93 -8.34 -10.95
C LEU A 175 -14.04 -7.42 -10.46
N MET A 176 -14.00 -7.07 -9.15
CA MET A 176 -14.98 -6.18 -8.52
C MET A 176 -14.86 -4.71 -8.99
N LEU A 177 -13.70 -4.32 -9.52
CA LEU A 177 -13.48 -2.97 -10.04
C LEU A 177 -13.64 -2.87 -11.56
N ALA A 178 -13.82 -3.99 -12.24
CA ALA A 178 -13.99 -4.03 -13.70
C ALA A 178 -15.21 -3.21 -14.12
N PRO A 179 -15.09 -2.32 -15.13
CA PRO A 179 -16.19 -1.43 -15.55
C PRO A 179 -17.48 -2.17 -15.90
N HIS A 180 -17.37 -3.36 -16.47
CA HIS A 180 -18.52 -4.21 -16.84
C HIS A 180 -19.06 -5.07 -15.68
N ILE A 181 -18.44 -5.07 -14.50
CA ILE A 181 -18.96 -5.74 -13.30
C ILE A 181 -19.61 -4.74 -12.34
N ARG A 182 -19.13 -3.48 -12.32
CA ARG A 182 -19.70 -2.43 -11.47
C ARG A 182 -21.22 -2.26 -11.58
N PRO A 183 -21.86 -2.32 -12.77
CA PRO A 183 -23.33 -2.23 -12.87
C PRO A 183 -24.04 -3.39 -12.13
N LEU A 184 -23.48 -4.60 -12.19
CA LEU A 184 -24.03 -5.75 -11.44
C LEU A 184 -23.91 -5.54 -9.92
N ILE A 185 -22.76 -5.06 -9.47
CA ILE A 185 -22.55 -4.74 -8.05
C ILE A 185 -23.50 -3.62 -7.61
N ALA A 186 -23.68 -2.58 -8.42
CA ALA A 186 -24.63 -1.51 -8.15
C ALA A 186 -26.06 -2.04 -8.01
N LEU A 187 -26.50 -2.92 -8.92
CA LEU A 187 -27.82 -3.54 -8.85
C LEU A 187 -27.99 -4.40 -7.58
N LEU A 188 -27.00 -5.23 -7.21
CA LEU A 188 -27.05 -6.02 -5.97
C LEU A 188 -27.15 -5.13 -4.73
N LYS A 189 -26.44 -3.99 -4.67
CA LYS A 189 -26.53 -3.02 -3.60
C LYS A 189 -27.90 -2.35 -3.54
N VAL A 190 -28.52 -2.07 -4.67
CA VAL A 190 -29.88 -1.50 -4.76
C VAL A 190 -30.94 -2.55 -4.36
N ILE A 191 -30.73 -3.80 -4.68
CA ILE A 191 -31.60 -4.90 -4.22
C ILE A 191 -31.57 -4.99 -2.69
N ASP A 192 -30.40 -4.84 -2.08
CA ASP A 192 -30.24 -4.80 -0.62
C ASP A 192 -30.89 -3.53 -0.04
N ASP A 193 -30.44 -2.36 -0.48
CA ASP A 193 -30.94 -1.05 -0.02
C ASP A 193 -31.11 -0.07 -1.19
N PRO A 194 -32.36 0.16 -1.65
CA PRO A 194 -32.67 1.06 -2.77
C PRO A 194 -32.52 2.56 -2.43
N SER A 195 -32.32 2.91 -1.16
CA SER A 195 -32.15 4.31 -0.74
C SER A 195 -30.78 4.88 -1.08
N GLN A 196 -29.85 4.05 -1.56
CA GLN A 196 -28.50 4.45 -1.94
C GLN A 196 -28.47 5.08 -3.35
N ASP A 197 -28.70 6.39 -3.43
CA ASP A 197 -28.85 7.15 -4.67
C ASP A 197 -27.76 6.90 -5.71
N ILE A 198 -26.49 6.77 -5.29
CA ILE A 198 -25.35 6.57 -6.21
C ILE A 198 -25.47 5.21 -6.93
N TYR A 199 -25.77 4.15 -6.19
CA TYR A 199 -25.89 2.82 -6.77
C TYR A 199 -27.18 2.67 -7.56
N LEU A 200 -28.28 3.32 -7.13
CA LEU A 200 -29.53 3.34 -7.88
C LEU A 200 -29.33 4.03 -9.24
N ALA A 201 -28.68 5.19 -9.26
CA ALA A 201 -28.35 5.88 -10.52
C ALA A 201 -27.45 5.01 -11.41
N ALA A 202 -26.40 4.39 -10.83
CA ALA A 202 -25.49 3.52 -11.58
C ALA A 202 -26.17 2.28 -12.15
N ALA A 203 -27.12 1.67 -11.43
CA ALA A 203 -27.90 0.53 -11.92
C ALA A 203 -28.87 0.96 -13.06
N MET A 204 -29.54 2.11 -12.93
CA MET A 204 -30.45 2.63 -13.95
C MET A 204 -29.72 3.02 -15.23
N LEU A 205 -28.60 3.75 -15.14
CA LEU A 205 -27.77 4.17 -16.28
C LEU A 205 -27.01 3.03 -16.94
N GLY A 206 -26.89 1.90 -16.25
CA GLY A 206 -26.20 0.72 -16.77
C GLY A 206 -26.92 0.09 -17.99
N PRO A 207 -26.23 -0.77 -18.73
CA PRO A 207 -26.78 -1.40 -19.94
C PRO A 207 -27.97 -2.33 -19.69
N MET A 208 -28.31 -2.60 -18.43
CA MET A 208 -29.42 -3.48 -18.05
C MET A 208 -30.80 -2.82 -18.23
N PHE A 209 -30.92 -1.53 -17.95
CA PHE A 209 -32.22 -0.84 -17.93
C PHE A 209 -32.31 0.35 -18.90
N GLY A 210 -31.18 0.74 -19.48
CA GLY A 210 -31.13 1.69 -20.60
C GLY A 210 -31.64 3.11 -20.27
N PHE A 211 -31.58 3.53 -19.00
CA PHE A 211 -31.86 4.92 -18.65
C PHE A 211 -30.72 5.83 -19.10
N THR A 212 -31.09 7.03 -19.52
CA THR A 212 -30.15 8.09 -19.85
C THR A 212 -30.01 9.08 -18.70
N GLU A 213 -28.98 9.92 -18.75
CA GLU A 213 -28.80 11.01 -17.80
C GLU A 213 -29.99 12.00 -17.81
N ASP A 214 -30.57 12.24 -19.00
CA ASP A 214 -31.77 13.04 -19.15
C ASP A 214 -32.98 12.41 -18.46
N ASP A 215 -33.08 11.07 -18.48
CA ASP A 215 -34.14 10.36 -17.76
C ASP A 215 -34.05 10.59 -16.25
N LEU A 216 -32.83 10.57 -15.68
CA LEU A 216 -32.62 10.89 -14.26
C LEU A 216 -32.96 12.36 -13.94
N VAL A 217 -32.62 13.28 -14.83
CA VAL A 217 -33.00 14.69 -14.69
C VAL A 217 -34.54 14.87 -14.72
N ARG A 218 -35.22 14.17 -15.66
CA ARG A 218 -36.68 14.14 -15.73
C ARG A 218 -37.30 13.60 -14.46
N LEU A 219 -36.77 12.50 -13.93
CA LEU A 219 -37.21 11.91 -12.67
C LEU A 219 -37.13 12.91 -11.52
N ARG A 220 -36.04 13.63 -11.41
CA ARG A 220 -35.83 14.67 -10.39
C ARG A 220 -36.75 15.90 -10.62
N ALA A 221 -36.94 16.31 -11.86
CA ALA A 221 -37.82 17.46 -12.19
C ALA A 221 -39.27 17.14 -11.85
N ARG A 222 -39.78 15.97 -12.24
CA ARG A 222 -41.16 15.54 -11.93
C ARG A 222 -41.39 15.42 -10.42
N SER A 223 -40.47 14.85 -9.69
CA SER A 223 -40.59 14.75 -8.23
C SER A 223 -40.69 16.10 -7.52
N ARG A 224 -40.05 17.14 -8.08
CA ARG A 224 -40.20 18.53 -7.58
C ARG A 224 -41.52 19.11 -7.90
N GLN A 225 -42.11 18.83 -9.09
CA GLN A 225 -43.43 19.30 -9.50
C GLN A 225 -44.55 18.71 -8.62
N VAL A 226 -44.46 17.41 -8.32
CA VAL A 226 -45.44 16.74 -7.45
C VAL A 226 -45.41 17.29 -6.02
N GLN A 227 -44.23 17.75 -5.55
CA GLN A 227 -44.06 18.34 -4.22
C GLN A 227 -44.28 19.85 -4.16
N ALA A 228 -44.60 20.53 -5.28
CA ALA A 228 -44.74 21.99 -5.32
C ALA A 228 -45.97 22.44 -4.58
N GLU A 229 -45.82 22.88 -3.33
CA GLU A 229 -46.80 23.69 -2.60
C GLU A 229 -46.49 25.19 -2.80
N PRO A 230 -47.49 26.08 -2.90
CA PRO A 230 -47.31 27.49 -3.30
C PRO A 230 -46.32 28.30 -2.45
N ASP A 231 -46.07 27.92 -1.19
CA ASP A 231 -45.26 28.70 -0.24
C ASP A 231 -44.11 27.88 0.43
N LYS A 232 -43.84 26.66 0.00
CA LYS A 232 -42.80 25.84 0.59
C LYS A 232 -41.73 25.46 -0.43
N LYS A 233 -40.46 25.53 -0.01
CA LYS A 233 -39.36 24.92 -0.80
C LYS A 233 -39.55 23.40 -0.85
N PRO A 234 -39.43 22.75 -2.04
CA PRO A 234 -39.57 21.31 -2.17
C PRO A 234 -38.56 20.60 -1.25
N ALA A 235 -39.01 19.59 -0.55
CA ALA A 235 -38.15 18.78 0.32
C ALA A 235 -37.09 18.07 -0.51
N ARG A 236 -35.88 17.89 0.06
CA ARG A 236 -34.82 17.11 -0.56
C ARG A 236 -35.15 15.65 -0.39
N ILE A 237 -35.61 14.98 -1.45
CA ILE A 237 -35.89 13.53 -1.43
C ILE A 237 -34.77 12.74 -2.09
N SER A 238 -34.64 11.45 -1.72
CA SER A 238 -33.74 10.51 -2.36
C SER A 238 -34.14 10.23 -3.81
N LEU A 239 -33.25 9.67 -4.63
CA LEU A 239 -33.59 9.24 -5.98
C LEU A 239 -34.69 8.16 -5.96
N TYR A 240 -34.62 7.26 -4.98
CA TYR A 240 -35.64 6.24 -4.77
C TYR A 240 -37.02 6.88 -4.41
N GLY A 241 -37.03 7.90 -3.56
CA GLY A 241 -38.23 8.66 -3.27
C GLY A 241 -38.80 9.35 -4.52
N ALA A 242 -37.94 9.91 -5.38
CA ALA A 242 -38.35 10.49 -6.65
C ALA A 242 -38.96 9.46 -7.61
N LEU A 243 -38.41 8.23 -7.60
CA LEU A 243 -38.92 7.09 -8.35
C LEU A 243 -40.31 6.69 -7.86
N LEU A 244 -40.56 6.59 -6.57
CA LEU A 244 -41.86 6.26 -5.99
C LEU A 244 -42.91 7.32 -6.35
N LEU A 245 -42.57 8.61 -6.26
CA LEU A 245 -43.46 9.70 -6.68
C LEU A 245 -43.78 9.65 -8.18
N ALA A 246 -42.83 9.24 -9.03
CA ALA A 246 -43.08 9.11 -10.45
C ALA A 246 -44.03 7.95 -10.80
N LEU A 247 -44.18 6.94 -9.94
CA LEU A 247 -45.15 5.86 -10.09
C LEU A 247 -46.59 6.32 -9.84
N GLU A 248 -46.78 7.35 -9.02
CA GLU A 248 -48.08 7.97 -8.68
C GLU A 248 -48.50 9.03 -9.73
N ASP A 249 -47.60 9.38 -10.64
CA ASP A 249 -47.87 10.40 -11.68
C ASP A 249 -48.92 9.86 -12.65
N PRO A 250 -50.04 10.58 -12.85
CA PRO A 250 -51.10 10.20 -13.77
C PRO A 250 -50.70 10.32 -15.24
N VAL A 251 -49.56 10.91 -15.56
CA VAL A 251 -49.06 11.06 -16.94
C VAL A 251 -48.57 9.68 -17.43
N ASN A 252 -49.26 9.18 -18.44
CA ASN A 252 -48.91 7.92 -19.08
C ASN A 252 -48.11 8.20 -20.36
N ASP A 253 -46.81 8.38 -20.20
CA ASP A 253 -45.85 8.54 -21.29
C ASP A 253 -44.81 7.42 -21.29
N PRO A 254 -44.04 7.24 -22.38
CA PRO A 254 -43.05 6.18 -22.47
C PRO A 254 -41.99 6.20 -21.35
N PHE A 255 -41.71 7.38 -20.77
CA PHE A 255 -40.83 7.54 -19.64
C PHE A 255 -41.42 6.93 -18.36
N THR A 256 -42.68 7.21 -18.09
CA THR A 256 -43.39 6.67 -16.92
C THR A 256 -43.55 5.17 -17.01
N GLU A 257 -43.78 4.60 -18.20
CA GLU A 257 -43.82 3.16 -18.42
C GLU A 257 -42.44 2.57 -18.12
N LYS A 258 -41.36 3.14 -18.62
CA LYS A 258 -39.98 2.73 -18.33
C LYS A 258 -39.64 2.71 -16.84
N VAL A 259 -40.13 3.73 -16.10
CA VAL A 259 -39.98 3.81 -14.64
C VAL A 259 -40.76 2.69 -13.94
N LYS A 260 -41.98 2.42 -14.39
CA LYS A 260 -42.85 1.33 -13.87
C LYS A 260 -42.20 -0.05 -14.11
N ASP A 261 -41.70 -0.28 -15.31
CA ASP A 261 -41.04 -1.53 -15.67
C ASP A 261 -39.78 -1.75 -14.83
N PHE A 262 -38.94 -0.73 -14.67
CA PHE A 262 -37.78 -0.79 -13.79
C PHE A 262 -38.16 -1.13 -12.35
N TYR A 263 -39.17 -0.44 -11.80
CA TYR A 263 -39.64 -0.67 -10.43
C TYR A 263 -40.20 -2.07 -10.24
N ALA A 264 -40.97 -2.57 -11.20
CA ALA A 264 -41.51 -3.92 -11.18
C ALA A 264 -40.36 -4.96 -11.17
N HIS A 265 -39.36 -4.79 -12.04
CA HIS A 265 -38.16 -5.62 -12.08
C HIS A 265 -37.40 -5.60 -10.74
N LEU A 266 -37.12 -4.40 -10.25
CA LEU A 266 -36.40 -4.25 -8.97
C LEU A 266 -37.16 -4.91 -7.81
N THR A 267 -38.50 -4.75 -7.80
CA THR A 267 -39.35 -5.35 -6.73
C THR A 267 -39.32 -6.89 -6.82
N ALA A 268 -39.40 -7.45 -8.01
CA ALA A 268 -39.30 -8.90 -8.22
C ALA A 268 -37.95 -9.46 -7.78
N LEU A 269 -36.84 -8.81 -8.16
CA LEU A 269 -35.49 -9.19 -7.75
C LEU A 269 -35.30 -9.10 -6.22
N ARG A 270 -35.85 -8.04 -5.59
CA ARG A 270 -35.82 -7.86 -4.13
C ARG A 270 -36.62 -8.95 -3.42
N GLN A 271 -37.76 -9.34 -3.99
CA GLN A 271 -38.57 -10.43 -3.43
C GLN A 271 -37.82 -11.76 -3.55
N MET A 272 -37.20 -12.05 -4.67
CA MET A 272 -36.38 -13.24 -4.89
C MET A 272 -35.18 -13.29 -3.93
N ALA A 273 -34.48 -12.17 -3.76
CA ALA A 273 -33.28 -12.06 -2.89
C ALA A 273 -33.55 -12.39 -1.42
N ARG A 274 -34.81 -12.44 -0.98
CA ARG A 274 -35.19 -12.82 0.40
C ARG A 274 -35.06 -14.31 0.66
N SER A 275 -35.20 -15.16 -0.35
CA SER A 275 -35.28 -16.62 -0.19
C SER A 275 -34.37 -17.39 -1.14
N ALA A 276 -34.03 -16.83 -2.30
CA ALA A 276 -33.20 -17.50 -3.29
C ALA A 276 -31.69 -17.36 -2.99
N PRO A 277 -30.90 -18.38 -3.30
CA PRO A 277 -29.45 -18.30 -3.23
C PRO A 277 -28.91 -17.28 -4.28
N ALA A 278 -27.70 -16.76 -4.02
CA ALA A 278 -27.06 -15.73 -4.88
C ALA A 278 -26.91 -16.15 -6.34
N GLU A 279 -26.69 -17.43 -6.59
CA GLU A 279 -26.57 -18.02 -7.92
C GLU A 279 -27.87 -17.81 -8.71
N GLN A 280 -29.01 -18.22 -8.16
CA GLN A 280 -30.32 -18.07 -8.82
C GLN A 280 -30.68 -16.60 -9.05
N LEU A 281 -30.37 -15.72 -8.09
CA LEU A 281 -30.58 -14.28 -8.22
C LEU A 281 -29.80 -13.70 -9.41
N LEU A 282 -28.54 -14.08 -9.57
CA LEU A 282 -27.71 -13.62 -10.69
C LEU A 282 -28.12 -14.21 -12.04
N GLU A 283 -28.52 -15.49 -12.05
CA GLU A 283 -29.10 -16.10 -13.27
C GLU A 283 -30.35 -15.35 -13.73
N GLU A 284 -31.25 -15.01 -12.80
CA GLU A 284 -32.44 -14.20 -13.11
C GLU A 284 -32.07 -12.80 -13.60
N ILE A 285 -31.09 -12.14 -12.97
CA ILE A 285 -30.60 -10.84 -13.44
C ILE A 285 -30.08 -10.96 -14.89
N PHE A 286 -29.29 -11.98 -15.20
CA PHE A 286 -28.80 -12.18 -16.56
C PHE A 286 -29.89 -12.48 -17.55
N ALA A 287 -30.89 -13.31 -17.19
CA ALA A 287 -31.98 -13.70 -18.03
C ALA A 287 -32.95 -12.53 -18.31
N SER A 288 -33.39 -11.84 -17.24
CA SER A 288 -34.40 -10.78 -17.34
C SER A 288 -33.86 -9.49 -17.96
N THR A 289 -32.57 -9.19 -17.78
CA THR A 289 -31.97 -7.96 -18.32
C THR A 289 -31.22 -8.15 -19.64
N GLY A 290 -30.98 -9.37 -20.07
CA GLY A 290 -30.16 -9.67 -21.25
C GLY A 290 -28.68 -9.23 -21.11
N TYR A 291 -28.18 -9.05 -19.89
CA TYR A 291 -26.89 -8.44 -19.64
C TYR A 291 -25.72 -9.16 -20.32
N LEU A 292 -25.71 -10.50 -20.32
CA LEU A 292 -24.66 -11.29 -20.98
C LEU A 292 -24.66 -11.08 -22.51
N ALA A 293 -25.83 -10.88 -23.11
CA ALA A 293 -25.92 -10.58 -24.54
C ALA A 293 -25.36 -9.17 -24.83
N ALA A 294 -25.74 -8.19 -24.02
CA ALA A 294 -25.21 -6.82 -24.11
C ALA A 294 -23.69 -6.77 -24.00
N LEU A 295 -23.10 -7.51 -23.07
CA LEU A 295 -21.64 -7.63 -22.94
C LEU A 295 -20.99 -8.25 -24.18
N GLY A 296 -21.66 -9.19 -24.83
CA GLY A 296 -21.16 -9.91 -26.02
C GLY A 296 -20.95 -9.02 -27.24
N VAL A 297 -21.67 -7.91 -27.35
CA VAL A 297 -21.57 -6.94 -28.47
C VAL A 297 -20.42 -5.95 -28.28
N LEU A 298 -19.95 -5.79 -27.07
CA LEU A 298 -18.87 -4.84 -26.75
C LEU A 298 -17.50 -5.41 -27.16
N GLU A 299 -16.54 -4.53 -27.33
CA GLU A 299 -15.13 -4.92 -27.54
C GLU A 299 -14.69 -5.91 -26.46
N ASN A 300 -13.97 -6.96 -26.84
CA ASN A 300 -13.60 -8.09 -25.97
C ASN A 300 -14.81 -8.77 -25.29
N GLY A 301 -15.95 -8.84 -25.96
CA GLY A 301 -17.22 -9.32 -25.40
C GLY A 301 -17.16 -10.74 -24.85
N ALA A 302 -16.38 -11.63 -25.45
CA ALA A 302 -16.19 -13.00 -24.95
C ALA A 302 -15.56 -12.99 -23.53
N ARG A 303 -14.51 -12.18 -23.33
CA ARG A 303 -13.85 -12.01 -22.03
C ARG A 303 -14.79 -11.38 -21.00
N ARG A 304 -15.51 -10.31 -21.39
CA ARG A 304 -16.47 -9.64 -20.49
C ARG A 304 -17.58 -10.57 -20.01
N ARG A 305 -18.08 -11.43 -20.89
CA ARG A 305 -19.07 -12.47 -20.51
C ARG A 305 -18.48 -13.50 -19.55
N GLU A 306 -17.24 -13.90 -19.78
CA GLU A 306 -16.54 -14.81 -18.88
C GLU A 306 -16.33 -14.18 -17.50
N ASP A 307 -15.92 -12.91 -17.43
CA ASP A 307 -15.79 -12.18 -16.18
C ASP A 307 -17.12 -12.05 -15.42
N ALA A 308 -18.25 -11.83 -16.12
CA ALA A 308 -19.56 -11.82 -15.50
C ALA A 308 -19.95 -13.18 -14.91
N ARG A 309 -19.60 -14.28 -15.59
CA ARG A 309 -19.80 -15.65 -15.06
C ARG A 309 -18.89 -15.94 -13.87
N ARG A 310 -17.63 -15.50 -13.91
CA ARG A 310 -16.70 -15.59 -12.78
C ARG A 310 -17.21 -14.81 -11.58
N PHE A 311 -17.79 -13.64 -11.79
CA PHE A 311 -18.43 -12.86 -10.74
C PHE A 311 -19.64 -13.62 -10.14
N ALA A 312 -20.49 -14.22 -10.97
CA ALA A 312 -21.60 -15.05 -10.50
C ALA A 312 -21.12 -16.25 -9.68
N ASN A 313 -20.08 -16.94 -10.13
CA ASN A 313 -19.48 -18.05 -9.39
C ASN A 313 -18.87 -17.59 -8.06
N PHE A 314 -18.22 -16.42 -8.02
CA PHE A 314 -17.75 -15.83 -6.76
C PHE A 314 -18.91 -15.61 -5.79
N CYS A 315 -20.02 -15.03 -6.26
CA CYS A 315 -21.20 -14.78 -5.43
C CYS A 315 -21.80 -16.10 -4.92
N ALA A 316 -21.89 -17.13 -5.77
CA ALA A 316 -22.39 -18.46 -5.41
C ALA A 316 -21.53 -19.15 -4.34
N THR A 317 -20.22 -19.02 -4.43
CA THR A 317 -19.24 -19.69 -3.55
C THR A 317 -18.84 -18.88 -2.32
N SER A 318 -19.31 -17.63 -2.19
CA SER A 318 -18.97 -16.73 -1.08
C SER A 318 -19.46 -17.19 0.30
N GLY A 319 -20.39 -18.16 0.35
CA GLY A 319 -21.00 -18.63 1.60
C GLY A 319 -21.90 -17.60 2.31
N ALA A 320 -22.29 -16.53 1.60
CA ALA A 320 -23.07 -15.44 2.18
C ALA A 320 -24.52 -15.88 2.45
N GLY A 321 -24.96 -15.75 3.70
CA GLY A 321 -26.32 -16.06 4.12
C GLY A 321 -27.33 -14.94 3.84
N GLY A 322 -27.44 -14.51 2.58
CA GLY A 322 -28.38 -13.46 2.13
C GLY A 322 -27.72 -12.27 1.47
N ILE A 323 -28.53 -11.37 0.88
CA ILE A 323 -28.07 -10.27 0.02
C ILE A 323 -27.13 -9.29 0.76
N SER A 324 -27.44 -8.89 1.99
CA SER A 324 -26.60 -7.96 2.76
C SER A 324 -25.24 -8.55 3.12
N ALA A 325 -25.16 -9.88 3.37
CA ALA A 325 -23.90 -10.58 3.60
C ALA A 325 -23.08 -10.67 2.30
N LEU A 326 -23.77 -10.91 1.17
CA LEU A 326 -23.15 -10.94 -0.16
C LEU A 326 -22.54 -9.57 -0.52
N VAL A 327 -23.27 -8.47 -0.32
CA VAL A 327 -22.76 -7.11 -0.57
C VAL A 327 -21.50 -6.84 0.26
N ARG A 328 -21.49 -7.21 1.55
CA ARG A 328 -20.28 -7.09 2.39
C ARG A 328 -19.11 -7.94 1.90
N ALA A 329 -19.38 -9.17 1.43
CA ALA A 329 -18.34 -10.03 0.87
C ALA A 329 -17.73 -9.44 -0.42
N ILE A 330 -18.57 -8.85 -1.28
CA ILE A 330 -18.13 -8.13 -2.49
C ILE A 330 -17.26 -6.93 -2.12
N ASP A 331 -17.69 -6.10 -1.16
CA ASP A 331 -16.92 -4.93 -0.72
C ASP A 331 -15.57 -5.32 -0.09
N ALA A 332 -15.56 -6.39 0.70
CA ALA A 332 -14.32 -6.95 1.26
C ALA A 332 -13.37 -7.46 0.16
N ALA A 333 -13.89 -8.16 -0.85
CA ALA A 333 -13.11 -8.63 -2.00
C ALA A 333 -12.57 -7.46 -2.84
N ALA A 334 -13.36 -6.41 -3.04
CA ALA A 334 -12.94 -5.19 -3.72
C ALA A 334 -11.76 -4.49 -3.01
N GLN A 335 -11.79 -4.43 -1.68
CA GLN A 335 -10.73 -3.86 -0.86
C GLN A 335 -9.48 -4.75 -0.80
N ALA A 336 -9.67 -6.07 -0.71
CA ALA A 336 -8.56 -7.01 -0.64
C ALA A 336 -7.77 -7.15 -1.97
N GLY A 337 -8.30 -6.67 -3.07
CA GLY A 337 -7.67 -6.74 -4.39
C GLY A 337 -7.56 -8.16 -4.97
N SER A 338 -8.20 -9.18 -4.35
CA SER A 338 -8.16 -10.55 -4.84
C SER A 338 -9.48 -11.26 -4.62
N THR A 339 -9.94 -12.00 -5.60
CA THR A 339 -11.16 -12.83 -5.53
C THR A 339 -10.92 -14.23 -4.96
N GLY A 340 -9.78 -14.51 -4.34
CA GLY A 340 -9.51 -15.78 -3.63
C GLY A 340 -9.48 -17.08 -4.47
N GLN A 341 -9.98 -17.06 -5.70
CA GLN A 341 -10.08 -18.25 -6.59
C GLN A 341 -9.34 -18.04 -7.91
N ASP A 342 -8.07 -17.68 -7.86
CA ASP A 342 -7.25 -17.60 -9.07
C ASP A 342 -6.55 -18.94 -9.33
N THR A 343 -7.30 -19.91 -9.78
CA THR A 343 -6.78 -21.10 -10.46
C THR A 343 -6.78 -20.91 -11.98
N VAL A 344 -6.18 -19.80 -12.47
CA VAL A 344 -5.78 -19.77 -13.87
C VAL A 344 -4.50 -20.58 -13.96
N PRO A 345 -4.43 -21.64 -14.79
CA PRO A 345 -3.21 -22.41 -14.95
C PRO A 345 -2.07 -21.48 -15.33
N SER A 346 -1.03 -21.43 -14.50
CA SER A 346 0.22 -20.75 -14.85
C SER A 346 0.90 -21.59 -15.92
N GLY A 347 0.94 -21.11 -17.15
CA GLY A 347 1.54 -21.84 -18.25
C GLY A 347 1.73 -20.99 -19.49
N VAL A 348 2.39 -21.58 -20.46
CA VAL A 348 2.51 -21.05 -21.81
C VAL A 348 1.13 -21.14 -22.47
N HIS A 349 0.62 -20.00 -22.95
CA HIS A 349 -0.62 -19.96 -23.71
C HIS A 349 -0.31 -20.15 -25.20
N PRO A 350 -0.90 -21.18 -25.86
CA PRO A 350 -0.61 -21.45 -27.27
C PRO A 350 -0.84 -20.22 -28.16
N GLY A 351 0.15 -19.88 -28.96
CA GLY A 351 0.07 -18.82 -29.95
C GLY A 351 0.15 -17.40 -29.41
N CYS A 352 0.33 -17.18 -28.09
CA CYS A 352 0.33 -15.84 -27.48
C CYS A 352 1.65 -15.53 -26.78
N VAL A 353 2.09 -14.27 -26.84
CA VAL A 353 3.15 -13.75 -25.97
C VAL A 353 2.62 -13.70 -24.53
N SER A 354 3.41 -14.20 -23.57
CA SER A 354 3.03 -14.20 -22.16
C SER A 354 3.58 -12.97 -21.45
N ILE A 355 2.74 -12.20 -20.73
CA ILE A 355 3.16 -11.15 -19.82
C ILE A 355 2.86 -11.60 -18.39
N MET A 356 3.89 -11.62 -17.52
CA MET A 356 3.70 -12.02 -16.13
C MET A 356 4.66 -11.30 -15.19
N THR A 357 4.35 -11.34 -13.88
CA THR A 357 5.30 -10.85 -12.89
C THR A 357 6.44 -11.84 -12.67
N ILE A 358 7.62 -11.32 -12.31
CA ILE A 358 8.79 -12.15 -12.01
C ILE A 358 8.46 -13.19 -10.93
N HIS A 359 7.67 -12.83 -9.90
CA HIS A 359 7.26 -13.78 -8.85
C HIS A 359 6.47 -14.97 -9.41
N ARG A 360 5.60 -14.71 -10.39
CA ARG A 360 4.77 -15.74 -11.01
C ARG A 360 5.56 -16.64 -11.94
N SER A 361 6.62 -16.13 -12.54
CA SER A 361 7.50 -16.88 -13.43
C SER A 361 8.37 -17.91 -12.71
N LYS A 362 8.45 -17.87 -11.36
CA LYS A 362 9.24 -18.84 -10.59
C LYS A 362 8.74 -20.26 -10.85
N GLY A 363 9.66 -21.13 -11.26
CA GLY A 363 9.37 -22.51 -11.65
C GLY A 363 9.07 -22.70 -13.14
N LEU A 364 8.77 -21.62 -13.87
CA LEU A 364 8.58 -21.63 -15.31
C LEU A 364 9.90 -21.37 -16.05
N GLN A 365 9.87 -21.59 -17.38
CA GLN A 365 10.99 -21.30 -18.28
C GLN A 365 10.45 -20.99 -19.68
N PHE A 366 11.17 -20.14 -20.42
CA PHE A 366 10.76 -19.70 -21.74
C PHE A 366 11.97 -19.61 -22.68
N PRO A 367 11.82 -19.99 -23.95
CA PRO A 367 12.89 -19.84 -24.94
C PRO A 367 13.43 -18.42 -25.03
N VAL A 368 12.54 -17.42 -25.06
CA VAL A 368 12.91 -16.00 -25.15
C VAL A 368 12.28 -15.24 -23.99
N VAL A 369 13.12 -14.56 -23.20
CA VAL A 369 12.68 -13.76 -22.04
C VAL A 369 13.07 -12.31 -22.24
N PHE A 370 12.08 -11.44 -22.13
CA PHE A 370 12.25 -10.01 -22.02
C PHE A 370 12.08 -9.60 -20.56
N VAL A 371 12.98 -8.75 -20.06
CA VAL A 371 12.84 -8.11 -18.75
C VAL A 371 12.68 -6.61 -18.97
N GLY A 372 11.47 -6.13 -18.79
CA GLY A 372 11.08 -4.74 -18.96
C GLY A 372 10.88 -4.00 -17.63
N ASP A 373 10.53 -2.71 -17.71
CA ASP A 373 10.25 -1.83 -16.55
C ASP A 373 11.41 -1.84 -15.53
N THR A 374 12.64 -1.94 -15.99
CA THR A 374 13.83 -2.04 -15.12
C THR A 374 14.10 -0.76 -14.34
N ALA A 375 13.59 0.39 -14.78
CA ALA A 375 13.66 1.67 -14.09
C ALA A 375 12.79 1.78 -12.85
N ARG A 376 11.82 0.88 -12.70
CA ARG A 376 10.89 0.88 -11.60
C ARG A 376 11.58 0.89 -10.26
N LYS A 377 11.25 1.90 -9.44
CA LYS A 377 11.82 2.02 -8.10
C LYS A 377 11.27 0.91 -7.19
N PHE A 378 12.15 0.37 -6.36
CA PHE A 378 11.78 -0.61 -5.36
C PHE A 378 10.75 -0.04 -4.39
N ASN A 379 9.68 -0.78 -4.12
CA ASN A 379 8.63 -0.32 -3.23
C ASN A 379 9.13 -0.32 -1.77
N ALA A 380 9.28 0.86 -1.21
CA ALA A 380 9.72 1.10 0.16
C ALA A 380 8.58 1.53 1.09
N SER A 381 7.31 1.23 0.76
CA SER A 381 6.13 1.60 1.58
C SER A 381 6.23 1.05 3.01
N ASP A 382 6.68 -0.18 3.15
CA ASP A 382 6.76 -0.87 4.44
C ASP A 382 7.80 -0.25 5.38
N ILE A 383 8.87 0.34 4.81
CA ILE A 383 9.91 1.06 5.57
C ILE A 383 9.42 2.42 6.08
N ARG A 384 8.30 2.93 5.53
CA ARG A 384 7.74 4.25 5.88
C ARG A 384 6.63 4.19 6.92
N GLN A 385 6.26 3.02 7.38
CA GLN A 385 5.23 2.82 8.40
C GLN A 385 5.61 3.55 9.71
N PRO A 386 4.64 4.01 10.50
CA PRO A 386 4.90 4.67 11.79
C PRO A 386 5.64 3.79 12.79
N VAL A 387 5.43 2.48 12.69
CA VAL A 387 6.05 1.44 13.53
C VAL A 387 6.77 0.47 12.63
N LEU A 388 8.05 0.26 12.88
CA LEU A 388 8.84 -0.79 12.24
C LEU A 388 9.12 -1.89 13.26
N VAL A 389 8.88 -3.12 12.89
CA VAL A 389 9.13 -4.29 13.74
C VAL A 389 10.09 -5.22 13.02
N HIS A 390 11.10 -5.67 13.74
CA HIS A 390 12.05 -6.67 13.24
C HIS A 390 12.23 -7.77 14.28
N ARG A 391 12.16 -9.03 13.87
CA ARG A 391 12.16 -10.18 14.78
C ARG A 391 13.42 -10.29 15.67
N SER A 392 14.58 -9.85 15.16
CA SER A 392 15.87 -9.95 15.88
C SER A 392 16.23 -8.64 16.59
N TYR A 393 15.72 -7.50 16.17
CA TYR A 393 16.11 -6.16 16.66
C TYR A 393 15.00 -5.42 17.37
N GLY A 394 13.79 -6.02 17.50
CA GLY A 394 12.66 -5.42 18.20
C GLY A 394 11.90 -4.40 17.35
N ALA A 395 11.44 -3.30 17.98
CA ALA A 395 10.58 -2.31 17.35
C ALA A 395 11.20 -0.91 17.36
N GLY A 396 10.93 -0.15 16.30
CA GLY A 396 11.28 1.27 16.17
C GLY A 396 10.05 2.11 15.85
N LEU A 397 9.93 3.25 16.48
CA LEU A 397 8.74 4.10 16.42
C LEU A 397 9.07 5.46 15.82
N ARG A 398 8.11 6.04 15.08
CA ARG A 398 8.03 7.46 14.85
C ARG A 398 7.22 8.06 15.98
N LEU A 399 7.77 9.03 16.67
CA LEU A 399 7.08 9.73 17.73
C LEU A 399 6.48 11.03 17.19
N ARG A 400 5.28 11.33 17.64
CA ARG A 400 4.64 12.63 17.41
C ARG A 400 4.70 13.40 18.72
N PRO A 401 5.18 14.66 18.71
CA PRO A 401 5.13 15.49 19.89
C PRO A 401 3.66 15.80 20.26
N GLU A 402 3.41 16.10 21.52
CA GLU A 402 2.07 16.37 22.05
C GLU A 402 1.38 17.57 21.37
N ASN A 403 2.17 18.55 20.91
CA ASN A 403 1.66 19.70 20.15
C ASN A 403 1.12 19.33 18.75
N GLY A 404 1.24 18.08 18.34
CA GLY A 404 0.69 17.59 17.05
C GLY A 404 1.49 18.00 15.81
N GLU A 405 2.53 18.79 15.92
CA GLU A 405 3.34 19.25 14.80
C GLU A 405 4.47 18.28 14.48
N GLY A 406 4.36 17.68 13.27
CA GLY A 406 5.39 16.82 12.73
C GLY A 406 5.47 15.44 13.35
N ALA A 407 6.45 14.68 12.91
CA ALA A 407 6.81 13.39 13.48
C ALA A 407 8.33 13.20 13.35
N TYR A 408 9.01 12.81 14.41
CA TYR A 408 10.43 12.53 14.37
C TYR A 408 10.73 11.03 14.46
N LYS A 409 11.83 10.64 13.84
CA LYS A 409 12.30 9.26 13.82
C LYS A 409 13.19 9.02 15.03
N THR A 410 12.89 8.02 15.84
CA THR A 410 13.81 7.57 16.89
C THR A 410 15.08 6.94 16.29
N ALA A 411 16.15 6.84 17.07
CA ALA A 411 17.37 6.13 16.65
C ALA A 411 17.08 4.67 16.29
N ALA A 412 16.25 3.99 17.10
CA ALA A 412 15.79 2.62 16.83
C ALA A 412 15.03 2.53 15.52
N TYR A 413 14.12 3.48 15.23
CA TYR A 413 13.42 3.53 13.95
C TYR A 413 14.38 3.69 12.76
N THR A 414 15.35 4.59 12.87
CA THR A 414 16.34 4.83 11.81
C THR A 414 17.23 3.62 11.58
N ALA A 415 17.67 2.95 12.63
CA ALA A 415 18.44 1.71 12.54
C ALA A 415 17.63 0.60 11.84
N LEU A 416 16.38 0.38 12.27
CA LEU A 416 15.51 -0.62 11.66
C LEU A 416 15.16 -0.29 10.21
N ALA A 417 14.92 0.98 9.87
CA ALA A 417 14.68 1.40 8.50
C ALA A 417 15.87 1.05 7.58
N ASN A 418 17.11 1.21 8.05
CA ASN A 418 18.30 0.82 7.31
C ASN A 418 18.42 -0.69 7.15
N VAL A 419 18.11 -1.46 8.19
CA VAL A 419 18.06 -2.93 8.11
C VAL A 419 17.04 -3.38 7.07
N HIS A 420 15.80 -2.90 7.17
CA HIS A 420 14.74 -3.25 6.22
C HIS A 420 15.08 -2.82 4.78
N ALA A 421 15.72 -1.65 4.61
CA ALA A 421 16.14 -1.19 3.28
C ALA A 421 17.20 -2.10 2.66
N ARG A 422 18.15 -2.63 3.45
CA ARG A 422 19.15 -3.62 3.00
C ARG A 422 18.48 -4.92 2.63
N GLU A 423 17.61 -5.43 3.48
CA GLU A 423 16.88 -6.67 3.26
C GLU A 423 15.96 -6.59 2.04
N LEU A 424 15.29 -5.45 1.81
CA LEU A 424 14.51 -5.19 0.60
C LEU A 424 15.40 -5.31 -0.65
N ARG A 425 16.56 -4.66 -0.64
CA ARG A 425 17.49 -4.73 -1.79
C ARG A 425 18.02 -6.16 -2.01
N SER A 426 18.31 -6.90 -0.95
CA SER A 426 18.71 -8.30 -1.06
C SER A 426 17.60 -9.15 -1.69
N GLU A 427 16.33 -8.91 -1.35
CA GLU A 427 15.21 -9.59 -1.99
C GLU A 427 15.06 -9.20 -3.46
N GLN A 428 15.17 -7.90 -3.78
CA GLN A 428 15.13 -7.42 -5.16
C GLN A 428 16.29 -7.99 -6.01
N MET A 429 17.48 -8.16 -5.43
CA MET A 429 18.61 -8.81 -6.09
C MET A 429 18.28 -10.27 -6.45
N ARG A 430 17.71 -11.01 -5.52
CA ARG A 430 17.25 -12.39 -5.78
C ARG A 430 16.10 -12.43 -6.78
N LEU A 431 15.22 -11.42 -6.77
CA LEU A 431 14.15 -11.31 -7.74
C LEU A 431 14.69 -11.12 -9.16
N LEU A 432 15.70 -10.26 -9.32
CA LEU A 432 16.41 -10.10 -10.59
C LEU A 432 17.05 -11.43 -11.04
N TYR A 433 17.71 -12.16 -10.12
CA TYR A 433 18.27 -13.49 -10.41
C TYR A 433 17.20 -14.47 -10.92
N VAL A 434 16.04 -14.50 -10.27
CA VAL A 434 14.92 -15.33 -10.74
C VAL A 434 14.49 -14.93 -12.14
N ALA A 435 14.35 -13.63 -12.42
CA ALA A 435 13.94 -13.16 -13.76
C ALA A 435 14.90 -13.64 -14.86
N LEU A 436 16.20 -13.40 -14.67
CA LEU A 436 17.21 -13.73 -15.68
C LEU A 436 17.34 -15.25 -15.90
N THR A 437 17.19 -16.03 -14.84
CA THR A 437 17.24 -17.51 -14.93
C THR A 437 15.99 -18.15 -15.51
N ARG A 438 15.00 -17.38 -16.00
CA ARG A 438 13.85 -17.94 -16.74
C ARG A 438 14.16 -18.17 -18.21
N ALA A 439 15.17 -17.50 -18.75
CA ALA A 439 15.57 -17.60 -20.14
C ALA A 439 16.26 -18.94 -20.45
N GLN A 440 15.85 -19.55 -21.56
CA GLN A 440 16.51 -20.73 -22.09
C GLN A 440 17.55 -20.35 -23.16
N ASP A 441 17.11 -19.61 -24.19
CA ASP A 441 17.89 -19.39 -25.40
C ASP A 441 18.26 -17.93 -25.65
N LYS A 442 17.34 -17.02 -25.33
CA LYS A 442 17.57 -15.57 -25.51
C LYS A 442 17.12 -14.81 -24.28
N LEU A 443 17.98 -13.95 -23.77
CA LEU A 443 17.70 -13.01 -22.68
C LEU A 443 17.82 -11.60 -23.22
N ILE A 444 16.74 -10.83 -23.13
CA ILE A 444 16.69 -9.46 -23.66
C ILE A 444 16.30 -8.53 -22.50
N LEU A 445 17.14 -7.54 -22.24
CA LEU A 445 16.96 -6.57 -21.16
C LEU A 445 16.78 -5.19 -21.77
N THR A 446 15.78 -4.45 -21.29
CA THR A 446 15.62 -3.04 -21.60
C THR A 446 16.03 -2.19 -20.39
N VAL A 447 16.84 -1.17 -20.62
CA VAL A 447 17.38 -0.31 -19.57
C VAL A 447 17.26 1.15 -20.03
N PRO A 448 16.67 2.05 -19.25
CA PRO A 448 16.62 3.46 -19.62
C PRO A 448 18.01 4.09 -19.50
N LEU A 449 18.31 5.02 -20.39
CA LEU A 449 19.59 5.76 -20.42
C LEU A 449 19.75 6.67 -19.21
N SER A 450 18.69 7.33 -18.79
CA SER A 450 18.72 8.22 -17.63
C SER A 450 18.25 7.56 -16.32
N SER A 451 18.43 8.24 -15.22
CA SER A 451 17.97 7.84 -13.90
C SER A 451 17.13 8.96 -13.29
N GLY A 452 15.92 9.13 -13.76
CA GLY A 452 15.01 10.17 -13.29
C GLY A 452 15.59 11.58 -13.51
N LYS A 453 15.87 12.34 -12.45
CA LYS A 453 16.40 13.71 -12.55
C LYS A 453 17.90 13.81 -12.87
N SER A 454 18.62 12.68 -12.92
CA SER A 454 20.06 12.68 -13.18
C SER A 454 20.34 12.48 -14.66
N ALA A 455 20.78 13.50 -15.33
CA ALA A 455 21.20 13.44 -16.73
C ALA A 455 22.50 12.64 -16.97
N LYS A 456 23.24 12.29 -15.91
CA LYS A 456 24.55 11.62 -16.01
C LYS A 456 24.69 10.38 -15.10
N PRO A 457 23.81 9.36 -15.18
CA PRO A 457 23.90 8.19 -14.31
C PRO A 457 25.17 7.36 -14.55
N PHE A 458 25.64 7.30 -15.78
CA PHE A 458 26.88 6.61 -16.14
C PHE A 458 28.12 7.29 -15.57
N ALA A 459 28.19 8.62 -15.60
CA ALA A 459 29.33 9.38 -15.04
C ALA A 459 29.41 9.14 -13.50
N LYS A 460 28.28 9.15 -12.81
CA LYS A 460 28.24 8.82 -11.38
C LYS A 460 28.69 7.38 -11.13
N ALA A 461 28.16 6.42 -11.86
CA ALA A 461 28.54 5.02 -11.72
C ALA A 461 30.03 4.81 -12.01
N ALA A 462 30.56 5.41 -13.08
CA ALA A 462 31.98 5.34 -13.42
C ALA A 462 32.88 5.91 -12.33
N ALA A 463 32.50 7.05 -11.72
CA ALA A 463 33.25 7.66 -10.62
C ALA A 463 33.31 6.73 -9.39
N PHE A 464 32.20 6.11 -9.01
CA PHE A 464 32.17 5.16 -7.89
C PHE A 464 33.00 3.91 -8.17
N LEU A 465 32.91 3.35 -9.40
CA LEU A 465 33.65 2.17 -9.81
C LEU A 465 35.16 2.45 -9.89
N ALA A 466 35.55 3.60 -10.45
CA ALA A 466 36.95 4.03 -10.50
C ALA A 466 37.55 4.27 -9.11
N ALA A 467 36.74 4.70 -8.14
CA ALA A 467 37.14 4.86 -6.74
C ALA A 467 37.15 3.54 -5.94
N GLY A 468 36.84 2.40 -6.56
CA GLY A 468 36.72 1.12 -5.85
C GLY A 468 35.49 1.01 -4.94
N ALA A 469 34.54 1.93 -5.07
CA ALA A 469 33.35 2.01 -4.22
C ALA A 469 32.11 1.34 -4.85
N GLY A 470 32.29 0.35 -5.71
CA GLY A 470 31.20 -0.38 -6.38
C GLY A 470 30.17 -0.98 -5.43
N ALA A 471 30.61 -1.54 -4.30
CA ALA A 471 29.71 -2.07 -3.29
C ALA A 471 28.75 -0.99 -2.73
N THR A 472 29.25 0.22 -2.49
CA THR A 472 28.42 1.35 -2.02
C THR A 472 27.42 1.77 -3.08
N LEU A 473 27.83 1.82 -4.35
CA LEU A 473 26.93 2.11 -5.47
C LEU A 473 25.78 1.10 -5.53
N HIS A 474 26.09 -0.18 -5.45
CA HIS A 474 25.08 -1.24 -5.50
C HIS A 474 24.11 -1.18 -4.29
N GLN A 475 24.60 -0.83 -3.10
CA GLN A 475 23.77 -0.65 -1.91
C GLN A 475 22.88 0.60 -1.98
N GLN A 476 23.23 1.60 -2.79
CA GLN A 476 22.41 2.81 -2.98
C GLN A 476 21.39 2.69 -4.11
N ALA A 477 21.47 1.63 -4.91
CA ALA A 477 20.56 1.39 -6.03
C ALA A 477 19.10 1.31 -5.57
N ASN A 478 18.20 1.85 -6.37
CA ASN A 478 16.77 1.87 -6.11
C ASN A 478 15.92 1.20 -7.21
N SER A 479 16.58 0.71 -8.25
CA SER A 479 15.95 0.04 -9.39
C SER A 479 16.88 -1.06 -9.95
N PHE A 480 16.33 -1.95 -10.77
CA PHE A 480 17.17 -2.91 -11.51
C PHE A 480 18.10 -2.21 -12.50
N ALA A 481 17.60 -1.14 -13.13
CA ALA A 481 18.40 -0.35 -14.06
C ALA A 481 19.67 0.21 -13.43
N ASP A 482 19.65 0.63 -12.16
CA ASP A 482 20.83 1.13 -11.46
C ASP A 482 21.92 0.04 -11.35
N TRP A 483 21.53 -1.19 -11.04
CA TRP A 483 22.45 -2.34 -10.98
C TRP A 483 22.97 -2.73 -12.36
N LEU A 484 22.06 -2.81 -13.34
CA LEU A 484 22.44 -3.18 -14.70
C LEU A 484 23.40 -2.16 -15.32
N ARG A 485 23.14 -0.84 -15.17
CA ARG A 485 24.07 0.20 -15.65
C ARG A 485 25.46 0.05 -15.04
N ALA A 486 25.55 -0.19 -13.72
CA ALA A 486 26.83 -0.35 -13.03
C ALA A 486 27.61 -1.58 -13.53
N ALA A 487 26.93 -2.73 -13.61
CA ALA A 487 27.57 -3.99 -14.03
C ALA A 487 27.98 -3.95 -15.52
N LEU A 488 27.13 -3.41 -16.40
CA LEU A 488 27.38 -3.37 -17.84
C LEU A 488 28.44 -2.34 -18.25
N LEU A 489 28.64 -1.31 -17.44
CA LEU A 489 29.69 -0.31 -17.67
C LEU A 489 31.07 -0.93 -17.63
N VAL A 490 31.30 -1.94 -16.79
CA VAL A 490 32.58 -2.67 -16.69
C VAL A 490 32.59 -3.99 -17.48
N HIS A 491 31.57 -4.28 -18.29
CA HIS A 491 31.58 -5.41 -19.22
C HIS A 491 32.49 -5.11 -20.41
N PRO A 492 33.23 -6.08 -20.99
CA PRO A 492 34.05 -5.88 -22.18
C PRO A 492 33.29 -5.20 -23.33
N ASP A 493 32.04 -5.68 -23.61
CA ASP A 493 31.19 -5.14 -24.68
C ASP A 493 30.50 -3.81 -24.30
N GLY A 494 30.70 -3.28 -23.10
CA GLY A 494 30.18 -2.01 -22.61
C GLY A 494 30.92 -0.76 -23.09
N GLY A 495 31.69 -0.86 -24.22
CA GLY A 495 32.47 0.24 -24.75
C GLY A 495 31.65 1.51 -25.03
N VAL A 496 30.45 1.34 -25.58
CA VAL A 496 29.52 2.45 -25.86
C VAL A 496 29.10 3.16 -24.56
N LEU A 497 28.87 2.43 -23.50
CA LEU A 497 28.47 2.98 -22.19
C LEU A 497 29.61 3.76 -21.52
N ARG A 498 30.86 3.29 -21.69
CA ARG A 498 32.05 4.00 -21.20
C ARG A 498 32.27 5.32 -21.96
N GLN A 499 31.91 5.40 -23.23
CA GLN A 499 31.89 6.66 -23.96
C GLN A 499 30.88 7.64 -23.38
N LEU A 500 29.67 7.19 -23.11
CA LEU A 500 28.63 8.01 -22.46
C LEU A 500 28.98 8.44 -21.01
N SER A 501 29.88 7.72 -20.34
CA SER A 501 30.33 8.06 -18.98
C SER A 501 31.46 9.13 -18.96
N CYS A 502 31.96 9.57 -20.10
CA CYS A 502 33.13 10.42 -20.23
C CYS A 502 34.41 9.84 -19.57
N ASN A 503 34.38 8.56 -19.20
CA ASN A 503 35.52 7.88 -18.58
C ASN A 503 35.93 6.66 -19.41
N ARG A 504 36.80 6.90 -20.42
CA ARG A 504 37.28 5.86 -21.32
C ARG A 504 38.33 4.93 -20.69
N GLU A 505 38.93 5.33 -19.57
CA GLU A 505 39.99 4.60 -18.87
C GLU A 505 39.46 3.60 -17.83
N LEU A 506 38.15 3.51 -17.67
CA LEU A 506 37.56 2.58 -16.73
C LEU A 506 37.90 1.14 -17.13
N LEU A 507 38.54 0.42 -16.24
CA LEU A 507 38.92 -0.99 -16.46
C LEU A 507 37.66 -1.86 -16.58
N PHE A 508 37.68 -2.81 -17.49
CA PHE A 508 36.65 -3.79 -17.66
C PHE A 508 37.08 -5.15 -17.05
N VAL A 509 36.08 -5.91 -16.64
CA VAL A 509 36.27 -7.23 -16.03
C VAL A 509 36.35 -8.29 -17.14
N GLN A 510 37.38 -9.15 -17.12
CA GLN A 510 37.48 -10.28 -18.03
C GLN A 510 36.34 -11.28 -17.80
N THR A 511 35.68 -11.72 -18.86
CA THR A 511 34.55 -12.65 -18.80
C THR A 511 34.45 -13.47 -20.09
N GLU A 512 33.83 -14.65 -19.99
CA GLU A 512 33.45 -15.48 -21.15
C GLU A 512 32.09 -15.05 -21.74
N SER A 513 31.39 -14.13 -21.07
CA SER A 513 30.12 -13.59 -21.53
C SER A 513 30.31 -12.68 -22.73
N THR A 514 29.47 -12.86 -23.74
CA THR A 514 29.29 -11.93 -24.85
C THR A 514 27.87 -11.36 -24.81
N MET A 515 27.73 -10.03 -24.84
CA MET A 515 26.46 -9.36 -24.79
C MET A 515 26.32 -8.37 -25.95
N ALA A 516 25.17 -8.40 -26.62
CA ALA A 516 24.82 -7.37 -27.58
C ALA A 516 24.32 -6.13 -26.86
N ILE A 517 25.22 -5.22 -26.48
CA ILE A 517 24.87 -3.96 -25.79
C ILE A 517 24.65 -2.90 -26.83
N LYS A 518 23.42 -2.39 -26.96
CA LYS A 518 23.01 -1.38 -27.92
C LYS A 518 22.46 -0.17 -27.19
N VAL A 519 22.72 1.00 -27.75
CA VAL A 519 22.18 2.29 -27.31
C VAL A 519 21.41 2.85 -28.49
N CYS A 520 20.29 3.53 -28.23
CA CYS A 520 19.52 4.18 -29.31
C CYS A 520 20.37 5.23 -30.03
N ASP A 521 20.25 5.31 -31.36
CA ASP A 521 21.10 6.16 -32.18
C ASP A 521 21.03 7.66 -31.83
N ASP A 522 19.86 8.13 -31.39
CA ASP A 522 19.65 9.51 -30.95
C ASP A 522 20.46 9.88 -29.69
N ALA A 523 20.81 8.92 -28.85
CA ALA A 523 21.58 9.16 -27.63
C ALA A 523 23.10 9.37 -27.93
N VAL A 524 23.58 8.87 -29.07
CA VAL A 524 24.98 9.07 -29.49
C VAL A 524 25.17 10.51 -30.00
N GLN A 525 24.15 11.09 -30.63
CA GLN A 525 24.15 12.49 -31.05
C GLN A 525 24.13 13.45 -29.86
N LEU A 526 23.37 13.12 -28.80
CA LEU A 526 23.35 13.89 -27.54
C LEU A 526 24.71 13.88 -26.81
N SER A 527 25.54 12.85 -27.01
CA SER A 527 26.90 12.79 -26.42
C SER A 527 27.91 13.64 -27.14
N GLU A 528 27.72 13.94 -28.43
CA GLU A 528 28.59 14.84 -29.21
C GLU A 528 28.30 16.31 -28.91
N GLU A 529 27.06 16.68 -28.54
CA GLU A 529 26.70 18.03 -28.10
C GLU A 529 27.09 18.35 -26.64
N ILE A 530 27.45 17.32 -25.82
CA ILE A 530 27.85 17.50 -24.42
C ILE A 530 29.37 17.72 -24.27
N ASP A 531 30.12 17.76 -25.34
CA ASP A 531 31.55 17.99 -25.26
C ASP A 531 31.85 19.49 -25.39
N THR A 532 31.68 20.24 -24.36
CA THR A 532 32.42 21.44 -23.96
C THR A 532 31.84 22.07 -22.66
N ASP A 533 31.56 21.31 -21.65
CA ASP A 533 31.71 21.88 -20.33
C ASP A 533 33.13 21.52 -19.83
N THR A 534 34.11 22.28 -20.26
CA THR A 534 35.21 22.67 -19.36
C THR A 534 34.58 22.92 -18.00
N PRO A 535 35.15 22.42 -16.87
CA PRO A 535 34.65 22.79 -15.56
C PRO A 535 34.58 24.31 -15.58
N ASP A 536 33.35 24.84 -15.58
CA ASP A 536 33.13 26.26 -15.39
C ASP A 536 34.02 26.64 -14.24
N GLU A 537 34.91 27.58 -14.46
CA GLU A 537 35.57 28.31 -13.38
C GLU A 537 34.45 28.59 -12.39
N ALA A 538 34.57 28.06 -11.16
CA ALA A 538 33.53 28.11 -10.14
C ALA A 538 32.97 29.53 -10.22
N PRO A 539 31.66 29.73 -10.46
CA PRO A 539 31.10 31.03 -10.73
C PRO A 539 31.61 31.95 -9.63
N GLU A 540 32.21 33.11 -10.00
CA GLU A 540 32.70 34.08 -9.03
C GLU A 540 31.57 34.25 -8.02
N THR A 541 31.79 33.71 -6.83
CA THR A 541 30.78 33.65 -5.80
C THR A 541 30.51 35.08 -5.39
N ASP A 542 29.37 35.65 -5.77
CA ASP A 542 28.98 36.99 -5.36
C ASP A 542 29.05 37.04 -3.83
N SER A 543 30.11 37.62 -3.34
CA SER A 543 30.38 37.70 -1.87
C SER A 543 29.26 38.41 -1.13
N ALA A 544 28.54 39.35 -1.79
CA ALA A 544 27.38 40.02 -1.24
C ALA A 544 26.18 39.09 -1.12
N LEU A 545 25.97 38.22 -2.10
CA LEU A 545 24.90 37.20 -2.03
C LEU A 545 25.20 36.16 -0.95
N VAL A 546 26.44 35.70 -0.84
CA VAL A 546 26.85 34.75 0.23
C VAL A 546 26.66 35.37 1.61
N GLU A 547 27.02 36.66 1.80
CA GLU A 547 26.84 37.34 3.07
C GLU A 547 25.33 37.54 3.39
N THR A 548 24.52 37.88 2.38
CA THR A 548 23.07 37.97 2.53
C THR A 548 22.45 36.62 2.88
N LEU A 549 22.87 35.52 2.26
CA LEU A 549 22.43 34.17 2.61
C LEU A 549 22.86 33.80 4.03
N ARG A 550 24.11 34.12 4.41
CA ARG A 550 24.62 33.86 5.78
C ARG A 550 23.82 34.60 6.84
N GLN A 551 23.47 35.88 6.59
CA GLN A 551 22.60 36.67 7.46
C GLN A 551 21.19 36.08 7.52
N ASN A 552 20.62 35.67 6.41
CA ASN A 552 19.30 35.03 6.38
C ASN A 552 19.30 33.68 7.12
N PHE A 553 20.34 32.88 7.00
CA PHE A 553 20.46 31.62 7.76
C PHE A 553 20.79 31.81 9.23
N ALA A 554 21.45 32.93 9.60
CA ALA A 554 21.70 33.30 10.98
C ALA A 554 20.50 34.00 11.64
N TRP A 555 19.47 34.37 10.87
CA TRP A 555 18.28 35.01 11.38
C TRP A 555 17.56 34.08 12.35
N GLN A 556 17.32 34.56 13.56
CA GLN A 556 16.49 33.87 14.54
C GLN A 556 15.19 34.63 14.72
N TYR A 557 14.11 33.91 14.80
CA TYR A 557 12.80 34.52 15.07
C TYR A 557 12.88 35.32 16.40
N PRO A 558 12.62 36.64 16.38
CA PRO A 558 12.81 37.50 17.58
C PRO A 558 11.97 37.04 18.78
N ALA A 559 10.84 36.37 18.51
CA ALA A 559 9.95 35.88 19.54
C ALA A 559 10.06 34.34 19.73
N ALA A 560 11.22 33.74 19.39
CA ALA A 560 11.41 32.27 19.50
C ALA A 560 11.16 31.75 20.92
N ALA A 561 11.49 32.54 21.95
CA ALA A 561 11.19 32.22 23.35
C ALA A 561 9.67 32.15 23.61
N LEU A 562 8.86 32.98 22.94
CA LEU A 562 7.40 32.95 23.07
C LEU A 562 6.77 31.73 22.40
N ALA A 563 7.44 31.11 21.44
CA ALA A 563 6.96 29.89 20.81
C ALA A 563 6.91 28.67 21.77
N GLN A 564 7.63 28.77 22.90
CA GLN A 564 7.60 27.75 23.95
C GLN A 564 6.47 27.97 24.97
N VAL A 565 5.80 29.13 24.93
CA VAL A 565 4.69 29.47 25.83
C VAL A 565 3.39 28.93 25.20
N PRO A 566 2.64 28.04 25.87
CA PRO A 566 1.39 27.56 25.35
C PRO A 566 0.35 28.68 25.30
N ALA A 567 -0.37 28.81 24.19
CA ALA A 567 -1.43 29.83 24.06
C ALA A 567 -2.63 29.56 24.98
N LYS A 568 -2.86 28.27 25.32
CA LYS A 568 -3.97 27.80 26.15
C LYS A 568 -3.56 26.59 26.97
N VAL A 569 -3.94 26.53 28.23
CA VAL A 569 -3.68 25.42 29.15
C VAL A 569 -4.96 25.05 29.92
N SER A 570 -5.06 23.80 30.37
CA SER A 570 -6.08 23.39 31.32
C SER A 570 -5.60 23.57 32.76
N VAL A 571 -6.50 23.82 33.71
CA VAL A 571 -6.18 23.85 35.13
C VAL A 571 -5.49 22.55 35.58
N THR A 572 -5.97 21.41 35.07
CA THR A 572 -5.40 20.10 35.36
C THR A 572 -3.92 19.99 34.97
N SER A 573 -3.53 20.59 33.81
CA SER A 573 -2.12 20.62 33.38
C SER A 573 -1.21 21.55 34.20
N ILE A 574 -1.80 22.49 34.95
CA ILE A 574 -1.07 23.36 35.84
C ILE A 574 -0.87 22.69 37.22
N VAL A 575 -1.89 22.00 37.72
CA VAL A 575 -1.92 21.44 39.08
C VAL A 575 -1.21 20.08 39.15
N HIS A 576 -1.39 19.23 38.13
CA HIS A 576 -0.69 17.95 38.08
C HIS A 576 0.63 18.11 37.33
N LYS A 577 1.75 18.17 38.05
CA LYS A 577 3.07 17.89 37.49
C LYS A 577 2.99 16.55 36.80
N ALA A 578 3.48 16.47 35.56
CA ALA A 578 3.48 15.26 34.74
C ALA A 578 3.90 14.03 35.57
N GLU A 579 2.95 13.34 36.16
CA GLU A 579 3.15 12.00 36.65
C GLU A 579 3.42 11.15 35.39
N GLN A 580 4.55 10.47 35.40
CA GLN A 580 4.95 9.52 34.38
C GLN A 580 3.75 8.64 34.08
N THR A 581 3.32 8.62 32.83
CA THR A 581 2.25 7.75 32.35
C THR A 581 2.59 6.31 32.75
N THR A 582 2.04 5.86 33.85
CA THR A 582 1.96 4.44 34.16
C THR A 582 1.06 3.83 33.10
N LEU A 583 1.62 2.93 32.28
CA LEU A 583 0.89 2.15 31.29
C LEU A 583 -0.37 1.59 31.98
N GLU A 584 -1.55 1.98 31.49
CA GLU A 584 -2.81 1.42 31.96
C GLU A 584 -2.76 -0.09 31.87
N ARG A 585 -3.04 -0.76 32.97
CA ARG A 585 -3.11 -2.21 32.99
C ARG A 585 -4.28 -2.65 32.11
N PRO A 586 -4.08 -3.65 31.23
CA PRO A 586 -5.18 -4.18 30.44
C PRO A 586 -6.38 -4.54 31.30
N GLY A 587 -7.58 -4.17 30.88
CA GLY A 587 -8.82 -4.30 31.66
C GLY A 587 -9.15 -5.71 32.18
N PHE A 588 -8.54 -6.78 31.60
CA PHE A 588 -8.71 -8.16 32.08
C PHE A 588 -7.88 -8.47 33.36
N LEU A 589 -7.05 -7.56 33.83
CA LEU A 589 -6.29 -7.67 35.08
C LEU A 589 -6.85 -6.82 36.22
N SER A 590 -7.92 -6.03 35.98
CA SER A 590 -8.60 -5.27 37.03
C SER A 590 -9.48 -6.20 37.82
N LYS A 591 -9.29 -6.21 39.18
CA LYS A 591 -10.26 -6.83 40.11
C LYS A 591 -11.54 -5.99 40.06
N ASP A 592 -12.69 -6.64 40.23
CA ASP A 592 -14.04 -6.05 40.25
C ASP A 592 -14.13 -4.84 41.22
N GLY A 593 -14.01 -3.62 40.66
CA GLY A 593 -14.08 -2.36 41.39
C GLY A 593 -13.72 -1.16 40.55
N LEU A 594 -14.33 0.01 40.78
CA LEU A 594 -13.95 1.27 40.15
C LEU A 594 -12.52 1.66 40.57
N THR A 595 -11.73 2.16 39.66
CA THR A 595 -10.43 2.79 39.98
C THR A 595 -10.65 4.07 40.78
N ALA A 596 -9.61 4.57 41.49
CA ALA A 596 -9.72 5.80 42.25
C ALA A 596 -10.16 7.01 41.38
N ALA A 597 -9.71 7.05 40.11
CA ALA A 597 -10.12 8.09 39.15
C ALA A 597 -11.59 7.93 38.72
N GLU A 598 -12.05 6.72 38.44
CA GLU A 598 -13.45 6.44 38.07
C GLU A 598 -14.38 6.71 39.29
N MET A 599 -13.96 6.41 40.50
CA MET A 599 -14.70 6.73 41.72
C MET A 599 -14.79 8.23 41.92
N GLY A 600 -13.71 8.99 41.66
CA GLY A 600 -13.70 10.47 41.67
C GLY A 600 -14.75 11.02 40.70
N THR A 601 -14.68 10.60 39.43
CA THR A 601 -15.63 11.03 38.39
C THR A 601 -17.10 10.70 38.77
N ALA A 602 -17.34 9.52 39.36
CA ALA A 602 -18.65 9.10 39.77
C ALA A 602 -19.18 9.97 40.94
N LEU A 603 -18.33 10.35 41.90
CA LEU A 603 -18.68 11.26 43.00
C LEU A 603 -19.00 12.66 42.51
N HIS A 604 -18.20 13.21 41.57
CA HIS A 604 -18.48 14.51 40.96
C HIS A 604 -19.85 14.51 40.27
N ALA A 605 -20.11 13.51 39.42
CA ALA A 605 -21.40 13.39 38.73
C ALA A 605 -22.59 13.25 39.70
N PHE A 606 -22.39 12.53 40.81
CA PHE A 606 -23.41 12.43 41.84
C PHE A 606 -23.68 13.79 42.53
N LEU A 607 -22.64 14.54 42.87
CA LEU A 607 -22.75 15.84 43.56
C LEU A 607 -23.30 16.92 42.62
N GLU A 608 -23.02 16.86 41.35
CA GLU A 608 -23.60 17.75 40.33
C GLU A 608 -25.12 17.73 40.34
N HIS A 609 -25.71 16.55 40.53
CA HIS A 609 -27.18 16.33 40.44
C HIS A 609 -27.86 16.17 41.78
N ALA A 610 -27.13 16.14 42.91
CA ALA A 610 -27.69 15.91 44.24
C ALA A 610 -28.58 17.05 44.74
N ASP A 611 -29.69 16.70 45.41
CA ASP A 611 -30.53 17.67 46.08
C ASP A 611 -29.94 18.07 47.44
N PHE A 612 -29.17 19.16 47.45
CA PHE A 612 -28.52 19.64 48.65
C PHE A 612 -29.49 20.10 49.72
N ALA A 613 -30.71 20.57 49.36
CA ALA A 613 -31.71 20.99 50.35
C ALA A 613 -32.24 19.75 51.13
N GLN A 614 -32.51 18.66 50.43
CA GLN A 614 -32.92 17.39 51.07
C GLN A 614 -31.80 16.82 51.95
N LEU A 615 -30.55 16.81 51.47
CA LEU A 615 -29.41 16.33 52.23
C LEU A 615 -29.13 17.18 53.47
N ALA A 616 -29.30 18.51 53.38
CA ALA A 616 -29.20 19.41 54.54
C ALA A 616 -30.30 19.19 55.58
N ALA A 617 -31.55 18.98 55.13
CA ALA A 617 -32.66 18.64 56.02
C ALA A 617 -32.45 17.29 56.71
N ALA A 618 -31.95 16.29 55.98
CA ALA A 618 -31.62 14.97 56.53
C ALA A 618 -30.44 15.04 57.54
N LYS A 619 -29.42 15.89 57.27
CA LYS A 619 -28.37 16.17 58.25
C LYS A 619 -28.91 16.71 59.54
N ALA A 620 -29.80 17.73 59.50
CA ALA A 620 -30.43 18.32 60.65
C ALA A 620 -31.33 17.30 61.43
N ALA A 621 -31.98 16.38 60.73
CA ALA A 621 -32.81 15.33 61.30
C ALA A 621 -32.02 14.09 61.78
N GLY A 622 -30.73 13.96 61.48
CA GLY A 622 -29.91 12.80 61.80
C GLY A 622 -30.24 11.55 60.97
N THR A 623 -30.84 11.71 59.76
CA THR A 623 -31.35 10.61 58.92
C THR A 623 -30.53 10.43 57.65
N LEU A 624 -29.25 10.79 57.65
CA LEU A 624 -28.39 10.68 56.47
C LEU A 624 -28.23 9.25 55.96
N ASP A 625 -28.29 8.25 56.84
CA ASP A 625 -28.19 6.82 56.51
C ASP A 625 -29.28 6.35 55.54
N THR A 626 -30.43 6.99 55.57
CA THR A 626 -31.57 6.69 54.69
C THR A 626 -31.64 7.67 53.52
N ALA A 627 -31.23 8.92 53.73
CA ALA A 627 -31.33 9.98 52.71
C ALA A 627 -30.31 9.82 51.57
N ILE A 628 -29.07 9.41 51.86
CA ILE A 628 -28.04 9.19 50.83
C ILE A 628 -28.43 8.07 49.85
N PRO A 629 -28.85 6.87 50.30
CA PRO A 629 -29.39 5.85 49.38
C PRO A 629 -30.61 6.32 48.59
N ALA A 630 -31.56 7.04 49.25
CA ALA A 630 -32.75 7.55 48.57
C ALA A 630 -32.43 8.55 47.47
N GLU A 631 -31.43 9.45 47.70
CA GLU A 631 -30.97 10.39 46.71
C GLU A 631 -30.29 9.68 45.53
N ARG A 632 -29.48 8.66 45.80
CA ARG A 632 -28.88 7.80 44.78
C ARG A 632 -29.96 7.14 43.89
N ASP A 633 -30.97 6.53 44.54
CA ASP A 633 -32.07 5.85 43.83
C ASP A 633 -32.91 6.85 43.01
N ARG A 634 -33.09 8.12 43.50
CA ARG A 634 -33.71 9.20 42.76
C ARG A 634 -32.93 9.53 41.48
N GLN A 635 -31.60 9.64 41.55
CA GLN A 635 -30.76 9.93 40.38
C GLN A 635 -30.79 8.80 39.37
N VAL A 636 -30.80 7.56 39.79
CA VAL A 636 -30.98 6.40 38.91
C VAL A 636 -32.34 6.41 38.23
N ALA A 637 -33.43 6.70 39.00
CA ALA A 637 -34.78 6.81 38.43
C ALA A 637 -34.94 7.91 37.41
N LEU A 638 -34.20 9.02 37.56
CA LEU A 638 -34.14 10.14 36.64
C LEU A 638 -33.13 9.94 35.49
N GLN A 639 -32.46 8.78 35.44
CA GLN A 639 -31.42 8.46 34.45
C GLN A 639 -30.22 9.45 34.45
N LEU A 640 -29.92 10.08 35.57
CA LEU A 640 -28.78 11.00 35.75
C LEU A 640 -27.51 10.22 36.12
N THR A 641 -27.64 9.07 36.75
CA THR A 641 -26.53 8.18 37.11
C THR A 641 -26.87 6.74 36.68
N ALA A 642 -25.91 6.04 36.08
CA ALA A 642 -26.10 4.65 35.70
C ALA A 642 -26.21 3.75 36.96
N PRO A 643 -27.11 2.75 36.97
CA PRO A 643 -27.31 1.88 38.15
C PRO A 643 -26.02 1.21 38.64
N GLU A 644 -25.19 0.76 37.72
CA GLU A 644 -23.92 0.06 38.01
C GLU A 644 -22.88 0.98 38.70
N ILE A 645 -22.92 2.27 38.41
CA ILE A 645 -22.08 3.29 39.05
C ILE A 645 -22.67 3.66 40.42
N ALA A 646 -23.99 3.84 40.47
CA ALA A 646 -24.69 4.19 41.69
C ALA A 646 -24.47 3.18 42.84
N GLU A 647 -24.45 1.89 42.52
CA GLU A 647 -24.17 0.80 43.49
C GLU A 647 -22.75 0.85 44.08
N LYS A 648 -21.80 1.37 43.30
CA LYS A 648 -20.36 1.43 43.67
C LYS A 648 -19.97 2.74 44.33
N LEU A 649 -20.87 3.73 44.44
CA LEU A 649 -20.61 5.00 45.11
C LEU A 649 -20.40 4.82 46.60
N ASP A 650 -19.31 5.38 47.11
CA ASP A 650 -18.96 5.33 48.55
C ASP A 650 -19.82 6.31 49.34
N ALA A 651 -20.83 5.75 50.02
CA ALA A 651 -21.73 6.50 50.88
C ALA A 651 -20.99 7.20 52.04
N VAL A 652 -19.84 6.67 52.49
CA VAL A 652 -19.02 7.29 53.55
C VAL A 652 -18.38 8.60 53.07
N CYS A 653 -17.90 8.62 51.82
CA CYS A 653 -17.36 9.85 51.22
C CYS A 653 -18.43 10.93 51.07
N ILE A 654 -19.62 10.54 50.58
CA ILE A 654 -20.77 11.46 50.46
C ILE A 654 -21.19 12.00 51.84
N ARG A 655 -21.27 11.16 52.87
CA ARG A 655 -21.56 11.58 54.25
C ARG A 655 -20.56 12.58 54.75
N ARG A 656 -19.26 12.30 54.63
CA ARG A 656 -18.18 13.24 55.06
C ARG A 656 -18.31 14.59 54.40
N PHE A 657 -18.63 14.63 53.13
CA PHE A 657 -18.88 15.87 52.42
C PHE A 657 -20.07 16.63 53.01
N VAL A 658 -21.22 15.97 53.18
CA VAL A 658 -22.44 16.57 53.74
C VAL A 658 -22.24 17.06 55.19
N GLU A 659 -21.39 16.40 55.97
CA GLU A 659 -21.05 16.77 57.34
C GLU A 659 -20.03 17.91 57.42
N SER A 660 -19.32 18.23 56.33
CA SER A 660 -18.27 19.24 56.32
C SER A 660 -18.76 20.67 56.47
N GLU A 661 -17.83 21.58 56.87
CA GLU A 661 -18.11 23.02 56.85
C GLU A 661 -18.30 23.57 55.44
N ALA A 662 -17.63 22.98 54.45
CA ALA A 662 -17.80 23.36 53.05
C ALA A 662 -19.26 23.20 52.59
N PHE A 663 -19.86 22.08 52.91
CA PHE A 663 -21.28 21.85 52.58
C PHE A 663 -22.21 22.85 53.29
N ALA A 664 -21.93 23.19 54.54
CA ALA A 664 -22.72 24.18 55.27
C ALA A 664 -22.62 25.58 54.61
N LYS A 665 -21.43 25.97 54.12
CA LYS A 665 -21.24 27.22 53.38
C LYS A 665 -21.95 27.21 52.05
N ILE A 666 -21.90 26.08 51.31
CA ILE A 666 -22.59 25.92 50.03
C ILE A 666 -24.13 26.06 50.24
N CYS A 667 -24.70 25.42 51.26
CA CYS A 667 -26.11 25.51 51.53
C CYS A 667 -26.57 26.91 52.05
N ALA A 668 -25.65 27.75 52.57
CA ALA A 668 -25.93 29.11 52.99
C ALA A 668 -25.75 30.17 51.86
N ALA A 669 -25.25 29.78 50.67
CA ALA A 669 -25.04 30.66 49.55
C ALA A 669 -26.37 31.03 48.88
N GLU A 670 -26.52 32.26 48.41
CA GLU A 670 -27.69 32.71 47.65
C GLU A 670 -27.83 32.02 46.31
N GLN A 671 -26.69 31.63 45.70
CA GLN A 671 -26.65 30.91 44.42
C GLN A 671 -25.47 29.93 44.44
N VAL A 672 -25.76 28.70 43.99
CA VAL A 672 -24.74 27.65 43.81
C VAL A 672 -24.67 27.29 42.34
N LEU A 673 -23.50 27.49 41.75
CA LEU A 673 -23.22 27.07 40.36
C LEU A 673 -22.35 25.83 40.44
N ARG A 674 -22.75 24.77 39.72
CA ARG A 674 -22.06 23.47 39.70
C ARG A 674 -21.47 23.23 38.32
N GLU A 675 -20.28 22.60 38.30
CA GLU A 675 -19.58 22.26 37.04
C GLU A 675 -19.51 23.46 36.08
N LEU A 676 -19.15 24.67 36.64
CA LEU A 676 -19.10 25.91 35.87
C LEU A 676 -17.85 25.94 34.98
N PRO A 677 -17.96 25.85 33.66
CA PRO A 677 -16.81 26.03 32.80
C PRO A 677 -16.36 27.49 32.80
N PHE A 678 -15.06 27.70 32.90
CA PHE A 678 -14.47 29.06 32.85
C PHE A 678 -13.24 29.12 31.92
N ILE A 679 -13.01 30.29 31.36
CA ILE A 679 -11.77 30.64 30.67
C ILE A 679 -11.31 31.99 31.23
N THR A 680 -10.07 32.04 31.69
CA THR A 680 -9.44 33.27 32.17
C THR A 680 -8.07 33.43 31.54
N ALA A 681 -7.57 34.68 31.50
CA ALA A 681 -6.23 34.97 31.03
C ALA A 681 -5.31 35.16 32.23
N LEU A 682 -4.22 34.45 32.28
CA LEU A 682 -3.17 34.61 33.29
C LEU A 682 -1.85 35.02 32.65
N PRO A 683 -1.00 35.80 33.36
CA PRO A 683 0.36 36.11 32.88
C PRO A 683 1.14 34.81 32.60
N ALA A 684 1.82 34.75 31.47
CA ALA A 684 2.58 33.57 31.08
C ALA A 684 3.61 33.14 32.10
N GLY A 685 4.27 34.10 32.76
CA GLY A 685 5.21 33.84 33.84
C GLY A 685 4.60 33.11 35.04
N ALA A 686 3.35 33.43 35.40
CA ALA A 686 2.66 32.75 36.49
C ALA A 686 2.30 31.30 36.12
N VAL A 687 1.90 31.06 34.88
CA VAL A 687 1.57 29.74 34.38
C VAL A 687 2.83 28.87 34.28
N LEU A 688 3.92 29.40 33.71
CA LEU A 688 5.20 28.70 33.59
C LEU A 688 5.79 28.34 34.95
N ALA A 689 5.76 29.29 35.90
CA ALA A 689 6.23 29.05 37.27
C ALA A 689 5.41 27.93 37.96
N ALA A 690 4.09 27.93 37.78
CA ALA A 690 3.23 26.89 38.32
C ALA A 690 3.51 25.49 37.69
N GLN A 691 3.91 25.46 36.43
CA GLN A 691 4.33 24.22 35.74
C GLN A 691 5.79 23.82 36.07
N GLY A 692 6.54 24.67 36.78
CA GLY A 692 7.92 24.39 37.20
C GLY A 692 8.96 24.68 36.12
N HIS A 693 8.63 25.53 35.16
CA HIS A 693 9.58 26.06 34.17
C HIS A 693 10.29 27.33 34.68
N GLU A 694 11.51 27.57 34.17
CA GLU A 694 12.27 28.79 34.47
C GLU A 694 11.54 30.02 33.88
N GLU A 695 11.72 31.16 34.56
CA GLU A 695 11.18 32.42 34.07
C GLU A 695 11.76 32.79 32.69
N LEU A 696 10.87 33.05 31.74
CA LEU A 696 11.22 33.56 30.42
C LEU A 696 10.99 35.08 30.38
N PRO A 697 12.05 35.93 30.47
CA PRO A 697 11.87 37.38 30.47
C PRO A 697 11.14 37.92 29.25
N ALA A 698 11.29 37.25 28.09
CA ALA A 698 10.60 37.60 26.85
C ALA A 698 9.09 37.36 26.90
N ALA A 699 8.59 36.58 27.86
CA ALA A 699 7.18 36.24 28.02
C ALA A 699 6.47 37.09 29.11
N ALA A 700 7.14 38.11 29.68
CA ALA A 700 6.59 38.90 30.78
C ALA A 700 5.23 39.55 30.47
N ASP A 701 5.04 40.02 29.23
CA ASP A 701 3.80 40.65 28.77
C ASP A 701 2.81 39.69 28.07
N ALA A 702 3.19 38.41 27.88
CA ALA A 702 2.35 37.45 27.25
C ALA A 702 1.28 36.90 28.20
N GLN A 703 0.09 36.64 27.67
CA GLN A 703 -0.99 36.04 28.45
C GLN A 703 -1.31 34.65 27.89
N VAL A 704 -1.59 33.74 28.81
CA VAL A 704 -2.01 32.35 28.51
C VAL A 704 -3.47 32.21 28.93
N LEU A 705 -4.29 31.65 28.03
CA LEU A 705 -5.67 31.31 28.37
C LEU A 705 -5.68 30.04 29.22
N VAL A 706 -6.27 30.14 30.40
CA VAL A 706 -6.47 29.01 31.32
C VAL A 706 -7.92 28.61 31.28
N GLN A 707 -8.17 27.37 30.92
CA GLN A 707 -9.49 26.79 30.88
C GLN A 707 -9.65 25.75 31.98
N GLY A 708 -10.80 25.78 32.67
CA GLY A 708 -11.13 24.79 33.68
C GLY A 708 -12.64 24.66 33.89
N ILE A 709 -13.00 23.76 34.78
CA ILE A 709 -14.34 23.59 35.31
C ILE A 709 -14.23 23.77 36.80
N ALA A 710 -15.09 24.60 37.39
CA ALA A 710 -15.18 24.75 38.83
C ALA A 710 -16.34 23.86 39.32
N ASP A 711 -16.00 22.93 40.20
CA ASP A 711 -16.93 21.88 40.65
C ASP A 711 -18.13 22.45 41.45
N LEU A 712 -17.81 23.37 42.38
CA LEU A 712 -18.77 24.03 43.28
C LEU A 712 -18.31 25.41 43.71
#